data_23269daebc191f0a9f8f532cb7dd2802
#
_entry.id   23269daebc191f0a9f8f532cb7dd2802
#
_cell.length_a   1.000
_cell.length_b   1.000
_cell.length_c   1.000
_cell.angle_alpha   90.00
_cell.angle_beta   90.00
_cell.angle_gamma   90.00
#
_symmetry.space_group_name_H-M   'P 1'
#
loop_
_entity.id
_entity.type
_entity.pdbx_description
1 polymer ?
#
loop_
_entity_poly.entity_id
_entity_poly.type
_entity_poly.pdbx_seq_one_letter_code
_entity_poly.pdbx_strand_id
1 'polypeptide(L)'
;MAKKALRNYTFTPGAANVGTVVVDGYWPLESFLLITNTSTQTIIYNFADTTLGGAVGYTTSTNKTTLTLEGSTTGQSSAHKLQIFVDDWRGQDMVPSETYQDPVSKLRVSNPQSLIDTDFEYSAQPSKWESLTLCQNYPSFYSKGTTGVSIPVATVSGNGASPRSLINVTTTSAHGLVLGDTITVQDTTNQLADGTFLIQSVGSTTQFTYTAKGIVSGSILDSNYTTISGGGIYTGARITVSNVTYSSTTITVTTTNPHGLYPGTPIVISGLSATTNAPNGNHVITQVATPTTFVFTNFAAPTGTITAAGGITAGCFLYTRPESYQLHRATDGGVLITSGSNVTGAQQIRQTRRYFRYQSGKAMQFSTGAKFTPTYDVSTITGSSTTVTVTTLQDHNLQVGATIKIEGVVSSAGDADSDKYNRTTTVVSVTGTKSFTYAASSAVTDTAPGGTNIFVTAINWTCGAVRSGLFDEQNGFFFEYDGATLYACKRDSIKELFGTVSVTQNSGIVTGTGTRFREQLVVGDKIVIKGRSYEISQILSDTSLRINPQYVGPSISSSKYLKTQLIKIPQSQWNLDKMNGTGPSGYTIDISKMQMAYIDYTWYGAGFIRFGFRAITGDIIYCHKIQNNNVNTSAYMRSGNLPGRFEAINQGPYSRLLAGATATRGSALGSTDTTMHIEDVTGWPTSGYAMLQDGTNCELVRYTGIGAYNSTVRGYPLTGLTRRTSYTQAGIGAAGTFSASAYTFTGTATSVTFTPDGGVGGAGSAQVSVQCLQNTCAPVVSHWGVSVIMDGRYDDDKSIIFTAGMQRYLVT
;
A
#
# COMPACT_ATOMS: atom_id res chain seq x y z
N MET A 1 28.66 -35.41 -3.87
CA MET A 1 27.90 -36.24 -2.88
C MET A 1 28.43 -35.93 -1.51
N ALA A 2 27.57 -35.29 -0.70
CA ALA A 2 27.92 -34.99 0.68
C ALA A 2 27.62 -36.21 1.55
N LYS A 3 28.66 -36.91 1.97
CA LYS A 3 28.53 -38.00 2.93
C LYS A 3 28.34 -37.42 4.32
N LYS A 4 27.28 -37.85 5.02
CA LYS A 4 26.94 -37.36 6.35
C LYS A 4 26.93 -38.52 7.34
N ALA A 5 27.46 -38.29 8.53
CA ALA A 5 27.37 -39.24 9.63
C ALA A 5 26.13 -38.89 10.48
N LEU A 6 25.20 -39.82 10.63
CA LEU A 6 24.06 -39.66 11.51
C LEU A 6 24.47 -40.00 12.94
N ARG A 7 24.12 -39.09 13.87
CA ARG A 7 24.51 -39.25 15.30
C ARG A 7 23.33 -39.59 16.19
N ASN A 8 22.11 -39.31 15.77
CA ASN A 8 20.90 -39.58 16.52
C ASN A 8 20.27 -40.86 15.96
N TYR A 9 20.36 -41.92 16.69
CA TYR A 9 19.82 -43.24 16.32
C TYR A 9 19.44 -44.06 17.55
N THR A 10 18.59 -45.07 17.33
CA THR A 10 18.31 -46.11 18.29
C THR A 10 18.67 -47.44 17.65
N PHE A 11 19.50 -48.21 18.30
CA PHE A 11 19.86 -49.56 17.87
C PHE A 11 19.20 -50.64 18.75
N THR A 12 18.48 -51.54 18.13
CA THR A 12 17.86 -52.68 18.83
C THR A 12 18.43 -53.96 18.21
N PRO A 13 19.38 -54.64 18.89
CA PRO A 13 19.94 -55.91 18.42
C PRO A 13 18.86 -56.99 18.40
N GLY A 14 19.00 -57.95 17.48
CA GLY A 14 18.06 -59.07 17.36
C GLY A 14 18.61 -60.20 16.51
N ALA A 15 17.84 -61.31 16.40
CA ALA A 15 18.09 -62.37 15.45
C ALA A 15 18.07 -61.85 14.01
N ALA A 16 18.50 -62.68 13.06
CA ALA A 16 18.41 -62.33 11.63
C ALA A 16 16.97 -61.91 11.28
N ASN A 17 16.84 -60.79 10.50
CA ASN A 17 15.58 -60.17 10.09
C ASN A 17 14.76 -59.57 11.24
N VAL A 18 15.35 -59.34 12.43
CA VAL A 18 14.65 -58.77 13.59
C VAL A 18 15.35 -57.52 14.13
N GLY A 19 16.69 -57.49 14.09
CA GLY A 19 17.45 -56.31 14.57
C GLY A 19 17.10 -55.03 13.79
N THR A 20 16.97 -53.90 14.50
CA THR A 20 16.59 -52.65 13.87
C THR A 20 17.53 -51.49 14.19
N VAL A 21 17.69 -50.58 13.22
CA VAL A 21 18.33 -49.28 13.39
C VAL A 21 17.32 -48.23 13.02
N VAL A 22 16.98 -47.37 13.99
CA VAL A 22 16.07 -46.25 13.80
C VAL A 22 16.86 -44.97 13.82
N VAL A 23 16.70 -44.11 12.83
CA VAL A 23 17.35 -42.80 12.70
C VAL A 23 16.32 -41.70 12.59
N ASP A 24 16.66 -40.51 13.09
CA ASP A 24 15.80 -39.37 12.96
C ASP A 24 15.80 -38.86 11.52
N GLY A 25 14.64 -38.38 11.05
CA GLY A 25 14.42 -37.86 9.72
C GLY A 25 13.97 -38.93 8.71
N TYR A 26 13.55 -38.40 7.55
CA TYR A 26 13.16 -39.24 6.41
C TYR A 26 14.39 -39.50 5.52
N TRP A 27 14.86 -40.72 5.45
CA TRP A 27 16.00 -41.16 4.65
C TRP A 27 15.56 -42.32 3.74
N PRO A 28 15.61 -42.21 2.40
CA PRO A 28 15.40 -43.35 1.52
C PRO A 28 16.43 -44.45 1.75
N LEU A 29 16.08 -45.65 1.46
CA LEU A 29 16.97 -46.80 1.66
C LEU A 29 18.30 -46.64 0.91
N GLU A 30 18.23 -46.09 -0.30
CA GLU A 30 19.37 -45.84 -1.17
C GLU A 30 20.36 -44.81 -0.62
N SER A 31 19.94 -44.02 0.35
CA SER A 31 20.82 -43.07 1.01
C SER A 31 21.74 -43.70 2.05
N PHE A 32 21.40 -44.85 2.58
CA PHE A 32 22.26 -45.51 3.56
C PHE A 32 23.45 -46.19 2.85
N LEU A 33 24.66 -45.73 3.13
CA LEU A 33 25.87 -46.24 2.52
C LEU A 33 26.51 -47.39 3.35
N LEU A 34 26.65 -47.14 4.65
CA LEU A 34 27.35 -48.06 5.55
C LEU A 34 26.89 -47.85 6.99
N ILE A 35 26.64 -48.93 7.71
CA ILE A 35 26.49 -48.93 9.17
C ILE A 35 27.45 -49.87 9.79
N THR A 36 28.35 -49.34 10.62
CA THR A 36 29.38 -50.12 11.35
C THR A 36 29.09 -50.00 12.84
N ASN A 37 29.08 -51.14 13.52
CA ASN A 37 29.16 -51.19 14.97
C ASN A 37 30.60 -50.97 15.40
N THR A 38 30.93 -49.79 15.89
CA THR A 38 32.30 -49.42 16.28
C THR A 38 32.75 -50.09 17.58
N SER A 39 31.81 -50.58 18.39
CA SER A 39 32.09 -51.29 19.64
C SER A 39 32.55 -52.71 19.41
N THR A 40 32.08 -53.33 18.31
CA THR A 40 32.49 -54.70 17.91
C THR A 40 33.34 -54.76 16.65
N GLN A 41 33.53 -53.59 16.00
CA GLN A 41 34.26 -53.47 14.73
C GLN A 41 33.62 -54.31 13.61
N THR A 42 32.30 -54.50 13.60
CA THR A 42 31.58 -55.25 12.59
C THR A 42 30.73 -54.37 11.70
N ILE A 43 30.70 -54.66 10.41
CA ILE A 43 29.75 -54.05 9.47
C ILE A 43 28.40 -54.74 9.65
N ILE A 44 27.34 -53.98 9.84
CA ILE A 44 25.97 -54.51 10.03
C ILE A 44 25.04 -54.13 8.87
N TYR A 45 25.46 -53.18 8.05
CA TYR A 45 24.80 -52.83 6.81
C TYR A 45 25.80 -52.24 5.82
N ASN A 46 25.77 -52.70 4.56
CA ASN A 46 26.55 -52.15 3.47
C ASN A 46 25.72 -52.12 2.20
N PHE A 47 25.51 -50.94 1.65
CA PHE A 47 24.76 -50.76 0.40
C PHE A 47 25.42 -51.38 -0.81
N ALA A 48 26.74 -51.28 -0.89
CA ALA A 48 27.52 -51.74 -2.04
C ALA A 48 27.75 -53.27 -2.05
N ASP A 49 27.76 -53.90 -0.88
CA ASP A 49 27.98 -55.35 -0.73
C ASP A 49 27.07 -55.89 0.40
N THR A 50 25.94 -56.38 0.02
CA THR A 50 24.96 -56.93 0.95
C THR A 50 25.43 -58.24 1.63
N THR A 51 26.50 -58.92 1.14
CA THR A 51 27.08 -60.09 1.82
C THR A 51 27.77 -59.70 3.12
N LEU A 52 28.14 -58.44 3.30
CA LEU A 52 28.71 -57.91 4.52
C LEU A 52 27.64 -57.35 5.49
N GLY A 53 26.39 -57.28 5.06
CA GLY A 53 25.24 -56.83 5.82
C GLY A 53 24.17 -56.17 4.95
N GLY A 54 22.97 -56.68 5.02
CA GLY A 54 21.82 -56.13 4.26
C GLY A 54 20.67 -55.64 5.16
N ALA A 55 19.64 -55.16 4.55
CA ALA A 55 18.36 -54.80 5.19
C ALA A 55 17.20 -55.51 4.48
N VAL A 56 16.33 -56.19 5.25
CA VAL A 56 15.13 -56.89 4.75
C VAL A 56 13.86 -56.07 4.90
N GLY A 57 13.91 -54.99 5.66
CA GLY A 57 12.78 -54.09 5.88
C GLY A 57 13.21 -52.64 5.98
N TYR A 58 12.36 -51.79 5.46
CA TYR A 58 12.51 -50.35 5.47
C TYR A 58 11.15 -49.72 5.70
N THR A 59 11.01 -48.91 6.74
CA THR A 59 9.78 -48.16 7.02
C THR A 59 10.08 -46.75 7.45
N THR A 60 9.16 -45.83 7.12
CA THR A 60 9.23 -44.45 7.54
C THR A 60 7.95 -44.07 8.28
N SER A 61 8.08 -43.41 9.40
CA SER A 61 6.95 -42.90 10.16
C SER A 61 7.37 -41.65 10.96
N THR A 62 6.50 -40.65 11.02
CA THR A 62 6.59 -39.49 11.89
C THR A 62 8.03 -38.99 12.14
N ASN A 63 8.71 -38.61 11.06
CA ASN A 63 10.07 -38.05 11.08
C ASN A 63 11.16 -39.06 11.55
N LYS A 64 10.95 -40.34 11.36
CA LYS A 64 11.93 -41.40 11.64
C LYS A 64 12.00 -42.41 10.51
N THR A 65 13.19 -42.92 10.27
CA THR A 65 13.42 -44.03 9.34
C THR A 65 13.94 -45.23 10.09
N THR A 66 13.32 -46.39 9.87
CA THR A 66 13.67 -47.67 10.52
C THR A 66 14.18 -48.63 9.46
N LEU A 67 15.40 -49.16 9.64
CA LEU A 67 15.94 -50.27 8.88
C LEU A 67 15.82 -51.55 9.72
N THR A 68 15.31 -52.61 9.12
CA THR A 68 15.38 -53.95 9.68
C THR A 68 16.55 -54.69 9.04
N LEU A 69 17.50 -55.09 9.84
CA LEU A 69 18.76 -55.73 9.40
C LEU A 69 18.55 -57.17 8.99
N GLU A 70 19.16 -57.58 7.91
CA GLU A 70 19.15 -58.95 7.42
C GLU A 70 19.99 -59.88 8.31
N GLY A 71 21.17 -59.44 8.69
CA GLY A 71 22.10 -60.17 9.50
C GLY A 71 21.70 -60.23 10.99
N SER A 72 22.08 -61.31 11.67
CA SER A 72 21.88 -61.43 13.12
C SER A 72 22.84 -60.50 13.86
N THR A 73 22.27 -59.71 14.74
CA THR A 73 23.02 -58.86 15.70
C THR A 73 22.86 -59.38 17.12
N THR A 74 22.46 -60.66 17.29
CA THR A 74 22.35 -61.36 18.57
C THR A 74 23.73 -61.36 19.28
N GLY A 75 23.76 -60.97 20.55
CA GLY A 75 25.02 -60.79 21.28
C GLY A 75 25.60 -59.36 21.21
N GLN A 76 25.07 -58.50 20.39
CA GLN A 76 25.36 -57.08 20.45
C GLN A 76 24.49 -56.39 21.51
N SER A 77 24.82 -55.18 21.90
CA SER A 77 24.06 -54.42 22.89
C SER A 77 23.47 -53.16 22.24
N SER A 78 22.27 -52.75 22.69
CA SER A 78 21.67 -51.47 22.31
C SER A 78 22.49 -50.24 22.75
N ALA A 79 23.43 -50.43 23.70
CA ALA A 79 24.38 -49.41 24.12
C ALA A 79 25.62 -49.32 23.21
N HIS A 80 25.79 -50.21 22.23
CA HIS A 80 26.91 -50.17 21.30
C HIS A 80 26.83 -48.90 20.43
N LYS A 81 27.96 -48.34 20.11
CA LYS A 81 28.05 -47.15 19.23
C LYS A 81 28.07 -47.58 17.77
N LEU A 82 27.16 -47.04 17.02
CA LEU A 82 27.14 -47.21 15.57
C LEU A 82 27.71 -45.95 14.88
N GLN A 83 28.38 -46.19 13.78
CA GLN A 83 28.76 -45.19 12.81
C GLN A 83 27.90 -45.42 11.57
N ILE A 84 27.01 -44.46 11.31
CA ILE A 84 26.01 -44.52 10.23
C ILE A 84 26.37 -43.47 9.21
N PHE A 85 26.77 -43.88 8.01
CA PHE A 85 27.02 -43.03 6.89
C PHE A 85 25.85 -43.09 5.93
N VAL A 86 25.36 -41.88 5.59
CA VAL A 86 24.34 -41.70 4.57
C VAL A 86 24.86 -40.76 3.48
N ASP A 87 24.32 -40.95 2.30
CA ASP A 87 24.43 -39.99 1.22
C ASP A 87 23.31 -38.96 1.36
N ASP A 88 23.67 -37.73 1.75
CA ASP A 88 22.70 -36.65 1.93
C ASP A 88 22.40 -36.00 0.59
N TRP A 89 21.54 -36.61 -0.20
CA TRP A 89 21.09 -36.12 -1.48
C TRP A 89 20.25 -34.81 -1.34
N ARG A 90 19.86 -34.43 -0.14
CA ARG A 90 19.13 -33.20 0.19
C ARG A 90 20.09 -32.02 0.37
N GLY A 91 21.38 -32.26 0.52
CA GLY A 91 22.38 -31.22 0.57
C GLY A 91 22.61 -30.61 -0.82
N GLN A 92 22.71 -29.29 -0.91
CA GLN A 92 23.02 -28.56 -2.17
C GLN A 92 24.36 -28.97 -2.81
N ASP A 93 25.19 -29.73 -2.09
CA ASP A 93 26.52 -30.17 -2.55
C ASP A 93 26.49 -31.37 -3.52
N MET A 94 25.31 -31.91 -3.82
CA MET A 94 25.15 -33.04 -4.75
C MET A 94 25.06 -32.64 -6.22
N VAL A 95 24.88 -31.36 -6.47
CA VAL A 95 24.82 -30.84 -7.83
C VAL A 95 26.23 -30.39 -8.22
N PRO A 96 26.81 -30.89 -9.31
CA PRO A 96 28.06 -30.33 -9.83
C PRO A 96 27.96 -28.81 -9.88
N SER A 97 29.08 -28.10 -9.68
CA SER A 97 29.09 -26.64 -9.63
C SER A 97 28.46 -25.94 -10.85
N GLU A 98 28.25 -26.69 -11.92
CA GLU A 98 27.62 -26.23 -13.16
C GLU A 98 26.15 -26.65 -13.31
N THR A 99 25.61 -27.41 -12.35
CA THR A 99 24.20 -27.82 -12.35
C THR A 99 23.48 -27.17 -11.18
N TYR A 100 22.29 -26.69 -11.42
CA TYR A 100 21.41 -26.16 -10.37
C TYR A 100 19.97 -26.62 -10.64
N GLN A 101 19.17 -26.60 -9.59
CA GLN A 101 17.75 -26.88 -9.70
C GLN A 101 17.03 -25.57 -10.02
N ASP A 102 16.40 -25.49 -11.19
CA ASP A 102 15.66 -24.31 -11.60
C ASP A 102 14.37 -24.14 -10.74
N PRO A 103 13.70 -22.98 -10.82
CA PRO A 103 12.44 -22.76 -10.09
C PRO A 103 11.32 -23.75 -10.39
N VAL A 104 11.45 -24.55 -11.46
CA VAL A 104 10.51 -25.61 -11.81
C VAL A 104 11.00 -26.98 -11.34
N SER A 105 11.98 -27.03 -10.44
CA SER A 105 12.55 -28.26 -9.85
C SER A 105 13.24 -29.20 -10.85
N LYS A 106 13.76 -28.67 -11.95
CA LYS A 106 14.56 -29.43 -12.90
C LYS A 106 16.04 -29.11 -12.74
N LEU A 107 16.86 -30.14 -12.84
CA LEU A 107 18.31 -29.97 -12.91
C LEU A 107 18.70 -29.35 -14.25
N ARG A 108 19.43 -28.26 -14.19
CA ARG A 108 19.96 -27.54 -15.34
C ARG A 108 21.46 -27.45 -15.25
N VAL A 109 22.13 -27.67 -16.37
CA VAL A 109 23.57 -27.45 -16.50
C VAL A 109 23.76 -26.05 -17.07
N SER A 110 23.69 -25.03 -16.23
CA SER A 110 23.99 -23.65 -16.61
C SER A 110 24.23 -22.79 -15.38
N ASN A 111 25.07 -21.78 -15.49
CA ASN A 111 25.28 -20.83 -14.41
C ASN A 111 24.11 -19.87 -14.33
N PRO A 112 23.42 -19.75 -13.19
CA PRO A 112 22.41 -18.70 -12.99
C PRO A 112 23.04 -17.33 -13.19
N GLN A 113 22.33 -16.45 -13.85
CA GLN A 113 22.76 -15.06 -14.03
C GLN A 113 21.97 -14.16 -13.08
N SER A 114 22.68 -13.39 -12.25
CA SER A 114 22.08 -12.29 -11.54
C SER A 114 21.77 -11.15 -12.51
N LEU A 115 20.51 -10.76 -12.60
CA LEU A 115 20.05 -9.61 -13.40
C LEU A 115 20.12 -8.32 -12.59
N ILE A 116 19.90 -8.42 -11.30
CA ILE A 116 20.16 -7.39 -10.32
C ILE A 116 20.42 -8.07 -8.98
N ASP A 117 21.40 -7.54 -8.29
CA ASP A 117 21.68 -7.84 -6.89
C ASP A 117 22.03 -6.52 -6.20
N THR A 118 21.21 -6.14 -5.23
CA THR A 118 21.35 -4.86 -4.56
C THR A 118 21.10 -5.00 -3.07
N ASP A 119 22.00 -4.44 -2.30
CA ASP A 119 21.80 -4.04 -0.94
C ASP A 119 21.73 -2.51 -0.84
N PHE A 120 21.37 -1.99 0.30
CA PHE A 120 21.19 -0.55 0.49
C PHE A 120 22.02 -0.01 1.66
N GLU A 121 23.11 -0.66 1.99
CA GLU A 121 23.98 -0.27 3.09
C GLU A 121 24.37 1.22 3.03
N TYR A 122 24.82 1.68 1.86
CA TYR A 122 25.35 3.03 1.70
C TYR A 122 24.38 4.04 1.07
N SER A 123 23.40 3.58 0.33
CA SER A 123 22.45 4.48 -0.33
C SER A 123 21.20 3.77 -0.85
N ALA A 124 20.19 4.56 -1.20
CA ALA A 124 19.00 4.07 -1.92
C ALA A 124 19.26 3.65 -3.37
N GLN A 125 20.50 3.72 -3.85
CA GLN A 125 20.95 3.38 -5.21
C GLN A 125 20.07 3.99 -6.33
N PRO A 126 20.00 5.30 -6.46
CA PRO A 126 19.12 5.98 -7.41
C PRO A 126 19.50 5.73 -8.89
N SER A 127 20.70 5.22 -9.18
CA SER A 127 21.11 4.79 -10.52
C SER A 127 20.40 3.52 -10.98
N LYS A 128 20.09 2.60 -10.05
CA LYS A 128 19.42 1.32 -10.33
C LYS A 128 17.92 1.38 -10.03
N TRP A 129 17.51 2.25 -9.11
CA TRP A 129 16.15 2.35 -8.60
C TRP A 129 15.56 3.74 -8.84
N GLU A 130 14.30 3.80 -9.12
CA GLU A 130 13.52 5.03 -9.18
C GLU A 130 12.39 5.02 -8.16
N SER A 131 11.94 6.22 -7.82
CA SER A 131 10.83 6.41 -6.91
C SER A 131 9.78 7.28 -7.56
N LEU A 132 8.54 6.86 -7.48
CA LEU A 132 7.39 7.55 -8.04
C LEU A 132 6.40 7.83 -6.91
N THR A 133 6.07 9.09 -6.72
CA THR A 133 5.04 9.52 -5.80
C THR A 133 3.79 9.85 -6.62
N LEU A 134 2.73 9.10 -6.37
CA LEU A 134 1.44 9.31 -7.01
C LEU A 134 0.44 9.78 -5.98
N CYS A 135 -0.39 10.73 -6.39
CA CYS A 135 -1.47 11.24 -5.58
C CYS A 135 -2.71 11.34 -6.46
N GLN A 136 -3.76 10.65 -6.05
CA GLN A 136 -5.05 10.78 -6.72
C GLN A 136 -5.76 12.03 -6.24
N ASN A 137 -6.32 12.79 -7.17
CA ASN A 137 -7.20 13.88 -6.85
C ASN A 137 -8.59 13.32 -6.52
N TYR A 138 -8.82 13.03 -5.25
CA TYR A 138 -10.14 12.63 -4.79
C TYR A 138 -11.02 13.84 -4.56
N PRO A 139 -12.25 13.83 -5.05
CA PRO A 139 -13.20 14.90 -4.76
C PRO A 139 -13.67 14.92 -3.28
N SER A 140 -13.31 13.91 -2.47
CA SER A 140 -13.55 13.91 -1.03
C SER A 140 -12.74 14.93 -0.27
N PHE A 141 -11.57 15.28 -0.80
CA PHE A 141 -10.69 16.26 -0.19
C PHE A 141 -10.57 17.46 -1.09
N TYR A 142 -10.24 18.56 -0.49
CA TYR A 142 -10.05 19.78 -1.20
C TYR A 142 -8.82 19.68 -2.10
N SER A 143 -8.96 19.86 -3.39
CA SER A 143 -7.83 20.13 -4.24
C SER A 143 -7.90 21.55 -4.78
N LYS A 144 -6.80 22.27 -4.77
CA LYS A 144 -6.70 23.59 -5.38
C LYS A 144 -6.32 23.40 -6.85
N GLY A 145 -7.12 23.96 -7.76
CA GLY A 145 -6.83 23.92 -9.18
C GLY A 145 -5.47 24.59 -9.49
N THR A 146 -4.69 23.96 -10.35
CA THR A 146 -3.36 24.44 -10.74
C THR A 146 -3.38 25.43 -11.91
N THR A 147 -4.53 25.70 -12.49
CA THR A 147 -4.66 26.65 -13.60
C THR A 147 -4.54 28.05 -13.05
N GLY A 148 -3.41 28.67 -13.31
CA GLY A 148 -3.06 29.98 -12.82
C GLY A 148 -4.10 31.05 -13.14
N VAL A 149 -4.70 31.57 -12.10
CA VAL A 149 -5.44 32.85 -12.23
C VAL A 149 -4.40 33.94 -12.32
N SER A 150 -4.52 34.83 -13.31
CA SER A 150 -3.67 36.01 -13.38
C SER A 150 -3.97 36.90 -12.18
N ILE A 151 -2.91 37.29 -11.47
CA ILE A 151 -2.98 38.12 -10.28
C ILE A 151 -2.52 39.52 -10.66
N PRO A 152 -3.40 40.52 -10.67
CA PRO A 152 -3.01 41.86 -11.03
C PRO A 152 -2.12 42.48 -9.95
N VAL A 153 -0.92 42.91 -10.35
CA VAL A 153 0.14 43.34 -9.45
C VAL A 153 0.25 44.85 -9.42
N ALA A 154 0.37 45.42 -8.22
CA ALA A 154 0.64 46.84 -8.03
C ALA A 154 2.11 47.12 -7.73
N THR A 155 2.75 46.27 -6.89
CA THR A 155 4.18 46.40 -6.60
C THR A 155 4.82 45.04 -6.38
N VAL A 156 6.08 44.92 -6.81
CA VAL A 156 6.94 43.78 -6.49
C VAL A 156 8.29 44.29 -6.04
N SER A 157 8.75 43.94 -4.88
CA SER A 157 10.02 44.44 -4.34
C SER A 157 10.74 43.38 -3.49
N GLY A 158 12.07 43.34 -3.65
CA GLY A 158 12.94 42.47 -2.84
C GLY A 158 13.55 43.23 -1.66
N ASN A 159 13.73 42.55 -0.56
CA ASN A 159 14.28 43.10 0.70
C ASN A 159 15.82 43.10 0.78
N GLY A 160 16.52 42.60 -0.22
CA GLY A 160 17.99 42.59 -0.29
C GLY A 160 18.66 41.61 0.69
N ALA A 161 17.91 40.72 1.36
CA ALA A 161 18.49 39.79 2.33
C ALA A 161 19.32 38.69 1.65
N SER A 162 20.43 38.30 2.32
CA SER A 162 21.31 37.18 1.92
C SER A 162 20.98 35.95 2.76
N PRO A 163 21.10 34.72 2.24
CA PRO A 163 21.50 34.35 0.88
C PRO A 163 20.37 34.47 -0.17
N ARG A 164 19.14 34.64 0.24
CA ARG A 164 17.95 34.76 -0.63
C ARG A 164 17.03 35.83 -0.09
N SER A 165 16.58 36.68 -0.96
CA SER A 165 15.69 37.75 -0.57
C SER A 165 14.23 37.32 -0.50
N LEU A 166 13.51 37.87 0.44
CA LEU A 166 12.06 37.83 0.48
C LEU A 166 11.50 38.85 -0.45
N ILE A 167 10.62 38.46 -1.34
CA ILE A 167 9.91 39.31 -2.29
C ILE A 167 8.55 39.66 -1.73
N ASN A 168 8.29 40.94 -1.59
CA ASN A 168 6.99 41.48 -1.18
C ASN A 168 6.20 41.81 -2.43
N VAL A 169 4.99 41.30 -2.55
CA VAL A 169 4.06 41.58 -3.64
C VAL A 169 2.84 42.25 -3.05
N THR A 170 2.46 43.40 -3.68
CA THR A 170 1.16 44.03 -3.44
C THR A 170 0.34 43.92 -4.71
N THR A 171 -0.89 43.45 -4.61
CA THR A 171 -1.83 43.29 -5.72
C THR A 171 -2.83 44.43 -5.75
N THR A 172 -3.36 44.74 -6.93
CA THR A 172 -4.37 45.80 -7.10
C THR A 172 -5.76 45.39 -6.61
N SER A 173 -6.00 44.09 -6.46
CA SER A 173 -7.24 43.51 -5.94
C SER A 173 -6.92 42.28 -5.07
N ALA A 174 -7.91 41.80 -4.34
CA ALA A 174 -7.74 40.61 -3.50
C ALA A 174 -7.23 39.42 -4.33
N HIS A 175 -6.10 38.85 -3.91
CA HIS A 175 -5.41 37.77 -4.65
C HIS A 175 -5.94 36.36 -4.34
N GLY A 176 -6.66 36.17 -3.25
CA GLY A 176 -7.22 34.86 -2.87
C GLY A 176 -6.18 33.77 -2.55
N LEU A 177 -4.89 34.14 -2.47
CA LEU A 177 -3.81 33.21 -2.14
C LEU A 177 -3.77 32.91 -0.64
N VAL A 178 -3.29 31.74 -0.31
CA VAL A 178 -3.02 31.30 1.07
C VAL A 178 -1.58 30.82 1.21
N LEU A 179 -1.11 30.74 2.44
CA LEU A 179 0.24 30.26 2.75
C LEU A 179 0.48 28.87 2.12
N GLY A 180 1.62 28.72 1.44
CA GLY A 180 2.00 27.47 0.79
C GLY A 180 1.38 27.26 -0.61
N ASP A 181 0.60 28.19 -1.11
CA ASP A 181 0.18 28.19 -2.51
C ASP A 181 1.38 28.34 -3.43
N THR A 182 1.26 27.76 -4.61
CA THR A 182 2.26 27.89 -5.67
C THR A 182 1.88 29.01 -6.62
N ILE A 183 2.82 29.92 -6.87
CA ILE A 183 2.69 30.99 -7.87
C ILE A 183 3.78 30.86 -8.91
N THR A 184 3.50 31.34 -10.10
CA THR A 184 4.50 31.54 -11.18
C THR A 184 4.64 33.03 -11.44
N VAL A 185 5.85 33.51 -11.32
CA VAL A 185 6.24 34.90 -11.55
C VAL A 185 7.11 34.95 -12.80
N GLN A 186 6.83 35.87 -13.70
CA GLN A 186 7.55 36.00 -14.96
C GLN A 186 7.78 37.49 -15.28
N ASP A 187 8.86 37.73 -16.01
CA ASP A 187 9.21 39.01 -16.62
C ASP A 187 9.31 40.18 -15.61
N THR A 188 9.85 39.91 -14.43
CA THR A 188 10.30 40.97 -13.52
C THR A 188 11.61 41.58 -14.04
N THR A 189 11.99 42.75 -13.55
CA THR A 189 13.29 43.36 -13.91
C THR A 189 14.50 42.61 -13.35
N ASN A 190 14.27 41.53 -12.55
CA ASN A 190 15.33 40.70 -11.98
C ASN A 190 14.97 39.21 -12.05
N GLN A 191 15.62 38.47 -12.95
CA GLN A 191 15.38 37.05 -13.21
C GLN A 191 15.53 36.10 -11.99
N LEU A 192 16.22 36.55 -10.92
CA LEU A 192 16.30 35.81 -9.69
C LEU A 192 14.96 35.75 -8.94
N ALA A 193 14.04 36.64 -9.26
CA ALA A 193 12.67 36.68 -8.74
C ALA A 193 11.66 35.96 -9.64
N ASP A 194 12.07 35.54 -10.85
CA ASP A 194 11.21 34.84 -11.82
C ASP A 194 11.26 33.33 -11.64
N GLY A 195 10.11 32.68 -11.77
CA GLY A 195 9.96 31.23 -11.64
C GLY A 195 8.72 30.83 -10.87
N THR A 196 8.71 29.57 -10.43
CA THR A 196 7.62 29.02 -9.63
C THR A 196 8.05 28.98 -8.16
N PHE A 197 7.26 29.59 -7.30
CA PHE A 197 7.55 29.75 -5.86
C PHE A 197 6.36 29.39 -4.99
N LEU A 198 6.66 29.04 -3.75
CA LEU A 198 5.66 28.87 -2.68
C LEU A 198 5.46 30.21 -1.96
N ILE A 199 4.22 30.52 -1.64
CA ILE A 199 3.86 31.67 -0.78
C ILE A 199 4.41 31.40 0.63
N GLN A 200 5.23 32.35 1.10
CA GLN A 200 5.87 32.28 2.43
C GLN A 200 5.02 32.93 3.52
N SER A 201 4.34 33.99 3.17
CA SER A 201 3.39 34.65 4.09
C SER A 201 2.31 35.39 3.29
N VAL A 202 1.17 35.58 3.91
CA VAL A 202 0.06 36.39 3.43
C VAL A 202 -0.17 37.49 4.45
N GLY A 203 0.24 38.72 4.14
CA GLY A 203 0.15 39.87 5.04
C GLY A 203 -1.26 40.47 5.07
N SER A 204 -1.99 40.41 3.95
CA SER A 204 -3.36 40.91 3.81
C SER A 204 -4.03 40.25 2.60
N THR A 205 -5.25 40.60 2.31
CA THR A 205 -5.94 40.14 1.08
C THR A 205 -5.26 40.59 -0.20
N THR A 206 -4.41 41.65 -0.13
CA THR A 206 -3.69 42.21 -1.25
C THR A 206 -2.18 42.14 -1.11
N GLN A 207 -1.64 41.47 -0.07
CA GLN A 207 -0.20 41.37 0.13
C GLN A 207 0.22 39.95 0.49
N PHE A 208 1.26 39.49 -0.19
CA PHE A 208 1.91 38.24 0.10
C PHE A 208 3.42 38.26 -0.17
N THR A 209 4.14 37.25 0.31
CA THR A 209 5.58 37.14 0.08
C THR A 209 5.97 35.77 -0.45
N TYR A 210 7.09 35.74 -1.18
CA TYR A 210 7.79 34.53 -1.59
C TYR A 210 9.31 34.72 -1.51
N THR A 211 10.08 33.63 -1.52
CA THR A 211 11.55 33.71 -1.48
C THR A 211 12.15 33.58 -2.87
N ALA A 212 12.95 34.55 -3.26
CA ALA A 212 13.68 34.56 -4.54
C ALA A 212 14.78 33.48 -4.61
N LYS A 213 15.30 33.24 -5.81
CA LYS A 213 16.42 32.30 -6.05
C LYS A 213 17.76 32.84 -5.51
N GLY A 214 17.89 34.16 -5.32
CA GLY A 214 19.09 34.84 -4.84
C GLY A 214 18.79 36.18 -4.22
N ILE A 215 19.80 37.07 -4.16
CA ILE A 215 19.67 38.39 -3.57
C ILE A 215 18.99 39.35 -4.57
N VAL A 216 17.87 39.89 -4.15
CA VAL A 216 17.05 40.84 -4.92
C VAL A 216 16.70 42.01 -4.04
N SER A 217 16.96 43.24 -4.45
CA SER A 217 16.70 44.45 -3.66
C SER A 217 15.94 45.51 -4.50
N GLY A 218 15.09 46.28 -3.81
CA GLY A 218 14.34 47.33 -4.42
C GLY A 218 13.15 46.87 -5.28
N SER A 219 12.56 47.83 -6.00
CA SER A 219 11.44 47.55 -6.91
C SER A 219 11.91 46.76 -8.12
N ILE A 220 11.19 45.66 -8.43
CA ILE A 220 11.49 44.82 -9.58
C ILE A 220 10.26 44.61 -10.48
N LEU A 221 9.20 45.39 -10.28
CA LEU A 221 8.04 45.38 -11.16
C LEU A 221 8.37 46.04 -12.49
N ASP A 222 8.20 45.29 -13.59
CA ASP A 222 8.01 45.89 -14.91
C ASP A 222 6.51 46.00 -15.16
N SER A 223 6.01 47.26 -15.18
CA SER A 223 4.58 47.52 -15.27
C SER A 223 3.94 47.05 -16.58
N ASN A 224 4.73 46.74 -17.60
CA ASN A 224 4.26 46.29 -18.90
C ASN A 224 4.29 44.76 -19.06
N TYR A 225 5.21 44.08 -18.38
CA TYR A 225 5.51 42.67 -18.66
C TYR A 225 5.41 41.77 -17.46
N THR A 226 5.62 42.24 -16.21
CA THR A 226 5.57 41.40 -15.05
C THR A 226 4.21 40.73 -14.88
N THR A 227 4.19 39.41 -14.91
CA THR A 227 2.98 38.63 -14.69
C THR A 227 3.13 37.71 -13.48
N ILE A 228 2.12 37.65 -12.64
CA ILE A 228 2.00 36.69 -11.56
C ILE A 228 0.71 35.91 -11.78
N SER A 229 0.85 34.59 -11.81
CA SER A 229 -0.27 33.68 -11.90
C SER A 229 -0.13 32.56 -10.86
N GLY A 230 -1.21 32.03 -10.45
CA GLY A 230 -1.17 30.91 -9.49
C GLY A 230 -2.35 30.92 -8.56
N GLY A 231 -2.25 30.09 -7.54
CA GLY A 231 -3.23 30.03 -6.51
C GLY A 231 -4.44 29.19 -6.87
N GLY A 232 -5.08 29.22 -7.93
CA GLY A 232 -6.26 28.46 -8.30
C GLY A 232 -7.35 28.35 -7.21
N ILE A 233 -8.43 27.71 -7.53
CA ILE A 233 -9.62 27.65 -6.68
C ILE A 233 -9.73 26.27 -6.01
N TYR A 234 -10.17 26.24 -4.76
CA TYR A 234 -10.40 24.99 -4.04
C TYR A 234 -11.63 24.28 -4.58
N THR A 235 -11.44 23.02 -4.99
CA THR A 235 -12.52 22.12 -5.40
C THR A 235 -12.49 20.87 -4.55
N GLY A 236 -13.62 20.26 -4.27
CA GLY A 236 -13.71 19.05 -3.51
C GLY A 236 -14.68 19.08 -2.34
N ALA A 237 -14.80 17.99 -1.61
CA ALA A 237 -15.64 17.88 -0.44
C ALA A 237 -15.10 18.73 0.69
N ARG A 238 -15.95 19.43 1.36
CA ARG A 238 -15.60 20.27 2.49
C ARG A 238 -16.06 19.66 3.82
N ILE A 239 -15.22 19.83 4.84
CA ILE A 239 -15.60 19.53 6.21
C ILE A 239 -16.16 20.82 6.81
N THR A 240 -17.41 20.80 7.20
CA THR A 240 -18.08 21.97 7.77
C THR A 240 -17.58 22.22 9.18
N VAL A 241 -17.17 23.45 9.45
CA VAL A 241 -16.75 23.91 10.76
C VAL A 241 -17.92 24.55 11.47
N SER A 242 -18.18 24.13 12.70
CA SER A 242 -19.24 24.67 13.55
C SER A 242 -18.73 25.76 14.50
N ASN A 243 -17.48 25.66 14.93
CA ASN A 243 -16.88 26.63 15.83
C ASN A 243 -15.37 26.68 15.68
N VAL A 244 -14.76 27.84 15.89
CA VAL A 244 -13.32 28.03 15.97
C VAL A 244 -13.00 28.90 17.16
N THR A 245 -12.16 28.41 18.04
CA THR A 245 -11.66 29.15 19.21
C THR A 245 -10.14 29.17 19.21
N TYR A 246 -9.55 30.07 19.97
CA TYR A 246 -8.10 30.12 20.09
C TYR A 246 -7.65 30.45 21.51
N SER A 247 -6.44 29.99 21.82
CA SER A 247 -5.68 30.38 23.01
C SER A 247 -4.25 30.68 22.56
N SER A 248 -3.90 31.97 22.54
CA SER A 248 -2.65 32.43 21.93
C SER A 248 -2.59 31.97 20.45
N THR A 249 -1.55 31.26 20.04
CA THR A 249 -1.38 30.74 18.68
C THR A 249 -2.09 29.40 18.45
N THR A 250 -2.60 28.76 19.50
CA THR A 250 -3.29 27.46 19.39
C THR A 250 -4.74 27.67 18.96
N ILE A 251 -5.08 27.10 17.83
CA ILE A 251 -6.42 27.16 17.25
C ILE A 251 -7.13 25.84 17.46
N THR A 252 -8.32 25.90 18.03
CA THR A 252 -9.19 24.74 18.20
C THR A 252 -10.38 24.88 17.24
N VAL A 253 -10.52 23.92 16.36
CA VAL A 253 -11.59 23.85 15.37
C VAL A 253 -12.55 22.74 15.75
N THR A 254 -13.85 23.07 15.83
CA THR A 254 -14.93 22.10 15.99
C THR A 254 -15.68 21.98 14.67
N THR A 255 -15.82 20.76 14.19
CA THR A 255 -16.55 20.44 12.96
C THR A 255 -17.98 20.02 13.28
N THR A 256 -18.90 20.26 12.36
CA THR A 256 -20.31 19.86 12.51
C THR A 256 -20.46 18.34 12.60
N ASN A 257 -19.60 17.62 11.87
CA ASN A 257 -19.60 16.17 11.82
C ASN A 257 -18.19 15.64 12.10
N PRO A 258 -18.01 14.38 12.48
CA PRO A 258 -16.70 13.78 12.63
C PRO A 258 -15.85 14.00 11.37
N HIS A 259 -14.64 14.50 11.53
CA HIS A 259 -13.80 14.96 10.41
C HIS A 259 -12.88 13.86 9.83
N GLY A 260 -12.60 12.79 10.55
CA GLY A 260 -11.70 11.71 10.09
C GLY A 260 -10.24 12.13 9.93
N LEU A 261 -9.85 13.29 10.47
CA LEU A 261 -8.48 13.79 10.44
C LEU A 261 -7.68 13.24 11.63
N TYR A 262 -6.36 13.32 11.57
CA TYR A 262 -5.46 12.83 12.60
C TYR A 262 -4.28 13.81 12.80
N PRO A 263 -3.56 13.76 13.90
CA PRO A 263 -2.35 14.56 14.10
C PRO A 263 -1.33 14.32 12.98
N GLY A 264 -0.69 15.38 12.52
CA GLY A 264 0.22 15.36 11.38
C GLY A 264 -0.45 15.54 10.02
N THR A 265 -1.78 15.53 9.91
CA THR A 265 -2.48 15.77 8.64
C THR A 265 -2.28 17.23 8.21
N PRO A 266 -1.78 17.49 7.00
CA PRO A 266 -1.76 18.82 6.43
C PRO A 266 -3.18 19.21 6.00
N ILE A 267 -3.59 20.40 6.36
CA ILE A 267 -4.90 20.97 6.03
C ILE A 267 -4.76 22.36 5.46
N VAL A 268 -5.72 22.74 4.63
CA VAL A 268 -5.93 24.15 4.25
C VAL A 268 -7.23 24.66 4.83
N ILE A 269 -7.17 25.75 5.53
CA ILE A 269 -8.32 26.45 6.06
C ILE A 269 -8.49 27.76 5.30
N SER A 270 -9.70 28.07 4.90
CA SER A 270 -10.03 29.36 4.27
C SER A 270 -11.44 29.77 4.62
N GLY A 271 -11.73 31.08 4.47
CA GLY A 271 -13.03 31.66 4.75
C GLY A 271 -13.25 32.05 6.21
N LEU A 272 -12.20 32.05 7.03
CA LEU A 272 -12.26 32.60 8.38
C LEU A 272 -11.83 34.07 8.39
N SER A 273 -12.43 34.85 9.26
CA SER A 273 -12.03 36.23 9.54
C SER A 273 -11.80 36.42 11.04
N ALA A 274 -10.83 37.25 11.34
CA ALA A 274 -10.52 37.74 12.69
C ALA A 274 -10.05 39.17 12.56
N THR A 275 -9.96 39.92 13.67
CA THR A 275 -9.48 41.30 13.60
C THR A 275 -8.05 41.37 13.05
N THR A 276 -7.19 40.46 13.50
CA THR A 276 -5.86 40.23 12.92
C THR A 276 -5.55 38.73 12.89
N ASN A 277 -4.64 38.32 12.03
CA ASN A 277 -4.06 36.96 11.99
C ASN A 277 -5.13 35.85 11.92
N ALA A 278 -6.17 36.03 11.10
CA ALA A 278 -7.15 34.98 10.87
C ALA A 278 -6.43 33.66 10.48
N PRO A 279 -6.83 32.53 11.04
CA PRO A 279 -6.09 31.27 10.89
C PRO A 279 -6.44 30.59 9.55
N ASN A 280 -6.31 31.33 8.46
CA ASN A 280 -6.40 30.81 7.10
C ASN A 280 -5.03 30.34 6.61
N GLY A 281 -5.02 29.39 5.70
CA GLY A 281 -3.81 28.90 5.06
C GLY A 281 -3.55 27.44 5.30
N ASN A 282 -2.32 27.02 4.99
CA ASN A 282 -1.84 25.66 5.22
C ASN A 282 -1.40 25.50 6.67
N HIS A 283 -1.93 24.50 7.31
CA HIS A 283 -1.59 24.14 8.68
C HIS A 283 -1.39 22.63 8.80
N VAL A 284 -0.74 22.21 9.88
CA VAL A 284 -0.62 20.80 10.24
C VAL A 284 -1.37 20.57 11.55
N ILE A 285 -2.25 19.59 11.58
CA ILE A 285 -2.98 19.23 12.79
C ILE A 285 -2.00 18.75 13.84
N THR A 286 -1.99 19.39 15.00
CA THR A 286 -1.12 19.01 16.12
C THR A 286 -1.80 18.03 17.06
N GLN A 287 -3.12 18.09 17.20
CA GLN A 287 -3.89 17.24 18.09
C GLN A 287 -5.32 17.02 17.56
N VAL A 288 -5.88 15.86 17.78
CA VAL A 288 -7.29 15.53 17.61
C VAL A 288 -7.86 15.21 18.99
N ALA A 289 -8.62 16.17 19.55
CA ALA A 289 -9.19 16.05 20.88
C ALA A 289 -10.44 15.14 20.91
N THR A 290 -11.27 15.23 19.87
CA THR A 290 -12.47 14.39 19.69
C THR A 290 -12.66 14.10 18.21
N PRO A 291 -13.57 13.18 17.83
CA PRO A 291 -13.89 12.97 16.40
C PRO A 291 -14.36 14.21 15.65
N THR A 292 -14.81 15.24 16.36
CA THR A 292 -15.29 16.51 15.80
C THR A 292 -14.41 17.69 16.14
N THR A 293 -13.30 17.51 16.86
CA THR A 293 -12.45 18.62 17.32
C THR A 293 -11.00 18.33 17.08
N PHE A 294 -10.33 19.22 16.35
CA PHE A 294 -8.89 19.16 16.16
C PHE A 294 -8.21 20.51 16.47
N VAL A 295 -6.91 20.45 16.66
CA VAL A 295 -6.09 21.61 17.08
C VAL A 295 -4.89 21.73 16.12
N PHE A 296 -4.55 22.98 15.80
CA PHE A 296 -3.30 23.32 15.12
C PHE A 296 -2.71 24.62 15.64
N THR A 297 -1.48 24.93 15.26
CA THR A 297 -0.81 26.17 15.65
C THR A 297 -0.82 27.15 14.48
N ASN A 298 -1.35 28.35 14.71
CA ASN A 298 -1.29 29.46 13.77
C ASN A 298 0.06 30.17 13.85
N PHE A 299 0.46 30.86 12.81
CA PHE A 299 1.74 31.60 12.75
C PHE A 299 1.83 32.77 13.75
N ALA A 300 0.69 33.37 14.09
CA ALA A 300 0.56 34.41 15.09
C ALA A 300 -0.80 34.31 15.80
N ALA A 301 -0.89 34.84 17.00
CA ALA A 301 -2.15 34.83 17.74
C ALA A 301 -3.23 35.68 17.03
N PRO A 302 -4.40 35.11 16.75
CA PRO A 302 -5.54 35.88 16.28
C PRO A 302 -5.98 36.91 17.33
N THR A 303 -6.65 37.97 16.90
CA THR A 303 -7.35 38.91 17.80
C THR A 303 -8.78 39.05 17.39
N GLY A 304 -9.65 39.30 18.36
CA GLY A 304 -11.09 39.36 18.17
C GLY A 304 -11.74 38.00 17.97
N THR A 305 -13.02 37.99 17.71
CA THR A 305 -13.78 36.76 17.47
C THR A 305 -13.45 36.21 16.09
N ILE A 306 -13.10 34.91 16.00
CA ILE A 306 -12.96 34.27 14.71
C ILE A 306 -14.34 33.94 14.17
N THR A 307 -14.65 34.45 12.99
CA THR A 307 -15.92 34.22 12.30
C THR A 307 -15.66 33.75 10.87
N ALA A 308 -16.59 33.02 10.30
CA ALA A 308 -16.58 32.75 8.86
C ALA A 308 -17.38 33.82 8.11
N ALA A 309 -16.95 34.21 6.93
CA ALA A 309 -17.71 35.09 6.07
C ALA A 309 -19.06 34.42 5.71
N GLY A 310 -20.17 34.99 6.19
CA GLY A 310 -21.52 34.42 6.01
C GLY A 310 -21.99 33.40 7.07
N GLY A 311 -21.27 33.31 8.21
CA GLY A 311 -21.53 32.37 9.29
C GLY A 311 -20.53 31.23 9.39
N ILE A 312 -20.25 30.74 10.61
CA ILE A 312 -19.21 29.75 10.87
C ILE A 312 -19.41 28.46 10.06
N THR A 313 -20.63 28.12 9.74
CA THR A 313 -20.96 26.91 8.98
C THR A 313 -20.82 27.07 7.47
N ALA A 314 -20.66 28.28 6.96
CA ALA A 314 -20.83 28.55 5.54
C ALA A 314 -19.51 28.76 4.76
N GLY A 315 -18.41 29.12 5.40
CA GLY A 315 -17.26 29.62 4.70
C GLY A 315 -15.93 28.89 4.88
N CYS A 316 -15.84 27.98 5.85
CA CYS A 316 -14.59 27.33 6.17
C CYS A 316 -14.36 26.06 5.35
N PHE A 317 -13.19 25.98 4.74
CA PHE A 317 -12.79 24.84 3.92
C PHE A 317 -11.58 24.15 4.55
N LEU A 318 -11.61 22.84 4.53
CA LEU A 318 -10.50 22.00 4.96
C LEU A 318 -9.96 21.23 3.77
N TYR A 319 -8.69 21.40 3.51
CA TYR A 319 -7.97 20.66 2.49
C TYR A 319 -7.02 19.69 3.16
N THR A 320 -7.03 18.46 2.70
CA THR A 320 -6.03 17.46 3.03
C THR A 320 -5.39 16.95 1.76
N ARG A 321 -4.08 16.86 1.72
CA ARG A 321 -3.36 16.24 0.62
C ARG A 321 -2.54 15.08 1.15
N PRO A 322 -2.49 13.95 0.45
CA PRO A 322 -1.62 12.86 0.81
C PRO A 322 -0.16 13.23 0.60
N GLU A 323 0.69 12.79 1.51
CA GLU A 323 2.13 12.94 1.42
C GLU A 323 2.77 11.56 1.52
N SER A 324 3.25 11.04 0.41
CA SER A 324 3.98 9.77 0.38
C SER A 324 5.46 10.01 0.13
N TYR A 325 6.31 9.17 0.69
CA TYR A 325 7.76 9.30 0.56
C TYR A 325 8.47 7.95 0.66
N GLN A 326 9.74 7.96 0.26
CA GLN A 326 10.70 6.92 0.59
C GLN A 326 11.80 7.50 1.47
N LEU A 327 12.33 6.68 2.36
CA LEU A 327 13.43 7.05 3.25
C LEU A 327 14.48 5.95 3.27
N HIS A 328 15.72 6.30 2.94
CA HIS A 328 16.87 5.44 3.17
C HIS A 328 17.29 5.55 4.64
N ARG A 329 17.40 4.42 5.31
CA ARG A 329 17.84 4.34 6.70
C ARG A 329 19.30 3.88 6.73
N ALA A 330 20.21 4.82 6.93
CA ALA A 330 21.65 4.54 6.96
C ALA A 330 22.06 3.65 8.15
N THR A 331 21.24 3.57 9.19
CA THR A 331 21.52 2.80 10.41
C THR A 331 21.39 1.30 10.23
N ASP A 332 20.46 0.85 9.39
CA ASP A 332 20.20 -0.58 9.15
C ASP A 332 20.25 -0.97 7.67
N GLY A 333 20.64 -0.03 6.80
CA GLY A 333 20.72 -0.26 5.36
C GLY A 333 19.38 -0.56 4.70
N GLY A 334 18.27 -0.20 5.32
CA GLY A 334 16.93 -0.43 4.80
C GLY A 334 16.38 0.76 4.02
N VAL A 335 15.45 0.50 3.12
CA VAL A 335 14.64 1.54 2.47
C VAL A 335 13.20 1.38 2.87
N LEU A 336 12.66 2.42 3.52
CA LEU A 336 11.27 2.50 3.91
C LEU A 336 10.47 3.21 2.82
N ILE A 337 9.29 2.70 2.52
CA ILE A 337 8.34 3.23 1.55
C ILE A 337 7.00 3.34 2.25
N THR A 338 6.41 4.52 2.24
CA THR A 338 5.17 4.79 2.96
C THR A 338 4.25 5.72 2.19
N SER A 339 2.96 5.60 2.43
CA SER A 339 1.98 6.60 2.01
C SER A 339 2.11 7.92 2.80
N GLY A 340 2.97 7.96 3.82
CA GLY A 340 3.26 9.15 4.60
C GLY A 340 2.18 9.57 5.60
N SER A 341 0.94 9.31 5.26
CA SER A 341 -0.21 9.71 6.06
C SER A 341 -1.38 8.74 5.86
N ASN A 342 -2.42 8.89 6.67
CA ASN A 342 -3.66 8.12 6.54
C ASN A 342 -4.63 8.71 5.50
N VAL A 343 -4.22 9.76 4.79
CA VAL A 343 -5.05 10.38 3.78
C VAL A 343 -5.14 9.47 2.56
N THR A 344 -6.36 9.16 2.16
CA THR A 344 -6.65 8.32 1.00
C THR A 344 -6.14 8.97 -0.29
N GLY A 345 -5.58 8.16 -1.19
CA GLY A 345 -5.10 8.58 -2.51
C GLY A 345 -3.59 8.70 -2.64
N ALA A 346 -2.84 8.48 -1.56
CA ALA A 346 -1.38 8.44 -1.62
C ALA A 346 -0.88 7.08 -2.10
N GLN A 347 0.07 7.08 -3.00
CA GLN A 347 0.79 5.90 -3.44
C GLN A 347 2.26 6.22 -3.60
N GLN A 348 3.11 5.45 -2.96
CA GLN A 348 4.56 5.50 -3.13
C GLN A 348 5.03 4.24 -3.79
N ILE A 349 5.76 4.38 -4.88
CA ILE A 349 6.31 3.29 -5.66
C ILE A 349 7.82 3.42 -5.65
N ARG A 350 8.48 2.31 -5.42
CA ARG A 350 9.91 2.14 -5.66
C ARG A 350 10.11 0.97 -6.60
N GLN A 351 10.76 1.20 -7.74
CA GLN A 351 10.98 0.13 -8.71
C GLN A 351 12.37 0.19 -9.32
N THR A 352 12.82 -0.93 -9.86
CA THR A 352 14.04 -0.96 -10.66
C THR A 352 13.84 -0.18 -11.94
N ARG A 353 14.84 0.65 -12.32
CA ARG A 353 14.83 1.37 -13.62
C ARG A 353 14.82 0.41 -14.79
N ARG A 354 15.44 -0.76 -14.59
CA ARG A 354 15.50 -1.83 -15.58
C ARG A 354 14.30 -2.76 -15.40
N TYR A 355 13.59 -3.03 -16.50
CA TYR A 355 12.68 -4.15 -16.66
C TYR A 355 13.51 -5.39 -17.02
N PHE A 356 13.37 -6.46 -16.25
CA PHE A 356 14.12 -7.68 -16.50
C PHE A 356 13.51 -8.40 -17.69
N ARG A 357 14.34 -8.57 -18.74
CA ARG A 357 13.88 -9.23 -19.95
C ARG A 357 13.75 -10.72 -19.70
N TYR A 358 12.55 -11.22 -19.86
CA TYR A 358 12.31 -12.66 -19.84
C TYR A 358 12.82 -13.31 -21.13
N GLN A 359 13.58 -14.39 -20.98
CA GLN A 359 14.00 -15.24 -22.11
C GLN A 359 13.15 -16.50 -22.15
N SER A 360 12.63 -16.83 -23.33
CA SER A 360 11.85 -18.03 -23.55
C SER A 360 12.62 -19.29 -23.16
N GLY A 361 11.97 -20.19 -22.40
CA GLY A 361 12.56 -21.43 -21.93
C GLY A 361 13.38 -21.31 -20.66
N LYS A 362 13.50 -20.13 -20.09
CA LYS A 362 14.19 -19.89 -18.83
C LYS A 362 13.23 -19.61 -17.68
N ALA A 363 13.71 -19.80 -16.48
CA ALA A 363 12.99 -19.42 -15.27
C ALA A 363 13.60 -18.16 -14.66
N MET A 364 12.80 -17.42 -13.93
CA MET A 364 13.25 -16.25 -13.17
C MET A 364 12.85 -16.40 -11.71
N GLN A 365 13.74 -15.99 -10.80
CA GLN A 365 13.50 -15.94 -9.36
C GLN A 365 13.75 -14.54 -8.84
N PHE A 366 12.78 -14.02 -8.14
CA PHE A 366 12.89 -12.80 -7.34
C PHE A 366 13.03 -13.17 -5.87
N SER A 367 13.93 -12.52 -5.17
CA SER A 367 14.04 -12.63 -3.73
C SER A 367 14.30 -11.28 -3.07
N THR A 368 13.77 -11.10 -1.88
CA THR A 368 13.95 -9.87 -1.10
C THR A 368 13.78 -10.12 0.40
N GLY A 369 14.55 -9.40 1.20
CA GLY A 369 14.28 -9.21 2.61
C GLY A 369 13.32 -8.03 2.79
N ALA A 370 12.10 -8.26 3.26
CA ALA A 370 11.10 -7.22 3.40
C ALA A 370 10.32 -7.32 4.72
N LYS A 371 9.84 -6.19 5.18
CA LYS A 371 8.89 -6.08 6.30
C LYS A 371 7.64 -5.37 5.82
N PHE A 372 6.49 -5.98 6.03
CA PHE A 372 5.19 -5.55 5.49
C PHE A 372 4.37 -4.72 6.48
N THR A 373 4.93 -4.40 7.64
CA THR A 373 4.23 -3.72 8.73
C THR A 373 5.04 -2.54 9.24
N PRO A 374 4.40 -1.40 9.56
CA PRO A 374 5.09 -0.27 10.19
C PRO A 374 5.46 -0.61 11.64
N THR A 375 6.67 -0.24 12.02
CA THR A 375 7.17 -0.37 13.39
C THR A 375 7.76 0.96 13.83
N TYR A 376 7.49 1.33 15.07
CA TYR A 376 7.88 2.58 15.67
C TYR A 376 8.66 2.29 16.94
N ASP A 377 9.84 2.89 17.06
CA ASP A 377 10.63 2.84 18.29
C ASP A 377 9.98 3.73 19.35
N VAL A 378 9.95 3.23 20.57
CA VAL A 378 9.34 3.92 21.71
C VAL A 378 10.40 4.70 22.46
N SER A 379 10.15 5.98 22.68
CA SER A 379 11.00 6.82 23.52
C SER A 379 10.63 6.72 24.99
N THR A 380 9.32 6.69 25.28
CA THR A 380 8.82 6.53 26.66
C THR A 380 7.52 5.76 26.67
N ILE A 381 7.33 4.97 27.71
CA ILE A 381 6.08 4.28 27.99
C ILE A 381 5.74 4.51 29.47
N THR A 382 4.50 4.87 29.74
CA THR A 382 4.02 5.12 31.09
C THR A 382 2.65 4.52 31.28
N GLY A 383 2.37 4.02 32.49
CA GLY A 383 1.10 3.42 32.83
C GLY A 383 0.40 4.12 33.99
N SER A 384 -0.91 4.22 33.93
CA SER A 384 -1.75 4.69 35.02
C SER A 384 -3.01 3.84 35.08
N SER A 385 -3.12 3.00 36.12
CA SER A 385 -4.15 1.97 36.20
C SER A 385 -4.10 1.07 34.94
N THR A 386 -5.14 1.03 34.14
CA THR A 386 -5.19 0.27 32.88
C THR A 386 -4.84 1.10 31.65
N THR A 387 -4.61 2.40 31.78
CA THR A 387 -4.25 3.27 30.65
C THR A 387 -2.75 3.33 30.50
N VAL A 388 -2.24 2.97 29.35
CA VAL A 388 -0.84 3.08 28.99
C VAL A 388 -0.67 4.16 27.94
N THR A 389 0.25 5.09 28.21
CA THR A 389 0.65 6.14 27.27
C THR A 389 1.99 5.77 26.64
N VAL A 390 2.06 5.81 25.33
CA VAL A 390 3.27 5.54 24.55
C VAL A 390 3.66 6.81 23.82
N THR A 391 4.94 7.14 23.87
CA THR A 391 5.55 8.18 23.03
C THR A 391 6.60 7.53 22.13
N THR A 392 6.47 7.70 20.83
CA THR A 392 7.37 7.16 19.82
C THR A 392 8.48 8.16 19.46
N LEU A 393 9.59 7.68 18.93
CA LEU A 393 10.67 8.54 18.42
C LEU A 393 10.25 9.23 17.11
N GLN A 394 9.52 8.52 16.24
CA GLN A 394 9.01 8.99 14.95
C GLN A 394 7.52 9.28 15.05
N ASP A 395 7.00 10.05 14.10
CA ASP A 395 5.57 10.22 13.94
C ASP A 395 4.92 8.88 13.55
N HIS A 396 3.93 8.44 14.34
CA HIS A 396 3.39 7.08 14.21
C HIS A 396 2.20 6.96 13.24
N ASN A 397 1.56 8.05 12.87
CA ASN A 397 0.39 8.06 11.96
C ASN A 397 -0.72 7.05 12.31
N LEU A 398 -0.79 6.58 13.57
CA LEU A 398 -1.84 5.70 14.05
C LEU A 398 -3.12 6.49 14.34
N GLN A 399 -4.25 5.86 14.11
CA GLN A 399 -5.56 6.37 14.52
C GLN A 399 -6.17 5.49 15.61
N VAL A 400 -7.19 6.03 16.26
CA VAL A 400 -8.02 5.26 17.20
C VAL A 400 -8.60 4.04 16.50
N GLY A 401 -8.47 2.89 17.15
CA GLY A 401 -8.89 1.60 16.62
C GLY A 401 -7.84 0.85 15.80
N ALA A 402 -6.65 1.44 15.54
CA ALA A 402 -5.53 0.70 14.94
C ALA A 402 -5.11 -0.46 15.85
N THR A 403 -4.95 -1.65 15.31
CA THR A 403 -4.44 -2.79 16.07
C THR A 403 -2.92 -2.79 16.07
N ILE A 404 -2.35 -2.80 17.25
CA ILE A 404 -0.92 -2.70 17.49
C ILE A 404 -0.43 -3.87 18.34
N LYS A 405 0.83 -4.23 18.16
CA LYS A 405 1.58 -5.16 18.99
C LYS A 405 2.71 -4.41 19.67
N ILE A 406 2.74 -4.44 21.00
CA ILE A 406 3.79 -3.84 21.82
C ILE A 406 4.72 -4.95 22.28
N GLU A 407 6.02 -4.75 22.16
CA GLU A 407 7.04 -5.72 22.53
C GLU A 407 8.26 -5.00 23.19
N GLY A 408 8.96 -5.71 24.08
CA GLY A 408 10.22 -5.25 24.66
C GLY A 408 10.09 -4.47 25.96
N VAL A 409 8.88 -4.35 26.51
CA VAL A 409 8.69 -3.65 27.81
C VAL A 409 9.11 -4.59 28.95
N VAL A 410 9.93 -4.05 29.85
CA VAL A 410 10.38 -4.73 31.08
C VAL A 410 9.95 -3.91 32.28
N SER A 411 9.10 -4.48 33.11
CA SER A 411 8.61 -3.85 34.33
C SER A 411 9.52 -4.19 35.51
N SER A 412 9.80 -3.22 36.35
CA SER A 412 10.49 -3.45 37.62
C SER A 412 9.65 -4.27 38.62
N ALA A 413 8.35 -4.36 38.40
CA ALA A 413 7.43 -5.18 39.21
C ALA A 413 7.37 -6.66 38.78
N GLY A 414 8.20 -7.07 37.78
CA GLY A 414 8.35 -8.45 37.33
C GLY A 414 7.62 -8.80 36.03
N ASP A 415 7.81 -10.04 35.57
CA ASP A 415 7.34 -10.49 34.25
C ASP A 415 5.82 -10.41 34.10
N ALA A 416 5.07 -10.75 35.13
CA ALA A 416 3.60 -10.70 35.11
C ALA A 416 3.08 -9.24 34.93
N ASP A 417 3.83 -8.24 35.32
CA ASP A 417 3.50 -6.84 35.09
C ASP A 417 4.00 -6.39 33.70
N SER A 418 5.15 -6.89 33.24
CA SER A 418 5.64 -6.71 31.87
C SER A 418 4.63 -7.22 30.84
N ASP A 419 3.99 -8.36 31.07
CA ASP A 419 2.97 -8.97 30.18
C ASP A 419 1.69 -8.13 30.09
N LYS A 420 1.43 -7.25 31.04
CA LYS A 420 0.30 -6.30 30.93
C LYS A 420 0.54 -5.25 29.88
N TYR A 421 1.80 -4.90 29.64
CA TYR A 421 2.24 -3.95 28.61
C TYR A 421 2.48 -4.63 27.25
N ASN A 422 3.21 -5.77 27.25
CA ASN A 422 3.57 -6.51 26.04
C ASN A 422 2.36 -7.30 25.51
N ARG A 423 1.65 -6.73 24.55
CA ARG A 423 0.42 -7.37 24.05
C ARG A 423 0.00 -6.84 22.68
N THR A 424 -0.89 -7.60 22.05
CA THR A 424 -1.68 -7.12 20.94
C THR A 424 -2.94 -6.44 21.47
N THR A 425 -3.18 -5.20 21.06
CA THR A 425 -4.28 -4.36 21.54
C THR A 425 -4.65 -3.32 20.49
N THR A 426 -5.60 -2.45 20.80
CA THR A 426 -6.02 -1.35 19.94
C THR A 426 -5.64 0.01 20.53
N VAL A 427 -5.34 0.96 19.68
CA VAL A 427 -5.16 2.37 20.07
C VAL A 427 -6.48 2.92 20.57
N VAL A 428 -6.49 3.45 21.78
CA VAL A 428 -7.68 4.01 22.44
C VAL A 428 -7.81 5.52 22.18
N SER A 429 -6.69 6.26 22.26
CA SER A 429 -6.68 7.68 21.92
C SER A 429 -5.34 8.07 21.29
N VAL A 430 -5.35 9.11 20.48
CA VAL A 430 -4.15 9.71 19.88
C VAL A 430 -4.03 11.13 20.42
N THR A 431 -2.99 11.38 21.20
CA THR A 431 -2.78 12.66 21.91
C THR A 431 -1.77 13.59 21.21
N GLY A 432 -1.06 13.08 20.20
CA GLY A 432 -0.11 13.86 19.40
C GLY A 432 0.41 13.05 18.23
N THR A 433 1.28 13.63 17.39
CA THR A 433 1.89 12.93 16.26
C THR A 433 2.75 11.75 16.67
N LYS A 434 3.31 11.83 17.88
CA LYS A 434 4.21 10.83 18.48
C LYS A 434 3.62 10.15 19.72
N SER A 435 2.40 10.47 20.14
CA SER A 435 1.85 9.97 21.39
C SER A 435 0.43 9.46 21.23
N PHE A 436 0.20 8.29 21.80
CA PHE A 436 -1.10 7.62 21.83
C PHE A 436 -1.28 6.81 23.13
N THR A 437 -2.49 6.34 23.38
CA THR A 437 -2.80 5.48 24.52
C THR A 437 -3.42 4.17 24.09
N TYR A 438 -3.22 3.13 24.92
CA TYR A 438 -3.91 1.85 24.80
C TYR A 438 -4.29 1.30 26.18
N ALA A 439 -5.10 0.27 26.22
CA ALA A 439 -5.49 -0.38 27.45
C ALA A 439 -4.59 -1.60 27.76
N ALA A 440 -3.96 -1.60 28.92
CA ALA A 440 -3.29 -2.77 29.49
C ALA A 440 -4.31 -3.89 29.81
N SER A 441 -3.87 -5.13 29.99
CA SER A 441 -4.78 -6.24 30.30
C SER A 441 -5.44 -6.10 31.69
N SER A 442 -4.76 -5.45 32.61
CA SER A 442 -5.25 -5.09 33.95
C SER A 442 -4.42 -3.91 34.48
N ALA A 443 -4.73 -3.41 35.65
CA ALA A 443 -3.99 -2.32 36.27
C ALA A 443 -2.51 -2.65 36.41
N VAL A 444 -1.65 -1.74 35.92
CA VAL A 444 -0.21 -1.88 35.97
C VAL A 444 0.32 -1.43 37.33
N THR A 445 1.39 -2.05 37.77
CA THR A 445 2.02 -1.78 39.05
C THR A 445 3.21 -0.82 38.87
N ASP A 446 4.04 -1.06 37.87
CA ASP A 446 5.12 -0.15 37.49
C ASP A 446 4.58 0.90 36.52
N THR A 447 4.55 2.15 36.94
CA THR A 447 4.01 3.27 36.18
C THR A 447 4.96 3.84 35.14
N ALA A 448 6.23 3.45 35.15
CA ALA A 448 7.26 3.90 34.21
C ALA A 448 8.22 2.74 33.89
N PRO A 449 7.71 1.67 33.25
CA PRO A 449 8.53 0.51 32.94
C PRO A 449 9.63 0.85 31.92
N GLY A 450 10.73 0.09 32.00
CA GLY A 450 11.88 0.23 31.12
C GLY A 450 11.86 -0.79 29.96
N GLY A 451 13.02 -0.90 29.32
CA GLY A 451 13.31 -1.86 28.24
C GLY A 451 14.34 -1.28 27.29
N THR A 452 15.21 -2.11 26.77
CA THR A 452 16.30 -1.64 25.87
C THR A 452 15.85 -1.50 24.41
N ASN A 453 14.78 -2.20 24.03
CA ASN A 453 14.27 -2.24 22.65
C ASN A 453 12.74 -2.33 22.68
N ILE A 454 12.09 -1.26 23.12
CA ILE A 454 10.63 -1.19 23.11
C ILE A 454 10.18 -0.69 21.75
N PHE A 455 9.31 -1.44 21.11
CA PHE A 455 8.73 -1.01 19.84
C PHE A 455 7.25 -1.38 19.73
N VAL A 456 6.58 -0.61 18.89
CA VAL A 456 5.17 -0.80 18.54
C VAL A 456 5.08 -1.14 17.06
N THR A 457 4.46 -2.26 16.73
CA THR A 457 4.17 -2.65 15.35
C THR A 457 2.67 -2.55 15.09
N ALA A 458 2.25 -1.78 14.09
CA ALA A 458 0.87 -1.83 13.62
C ALA A 458 0.67 -3.09 12.77
N ILE A 459 -0.22 -3.97 13.21
CA ILE A 459 -0.43 -5.28 12.59
C ILE A 459 -1.80 -5.41 11.91
N ASN A 460 -2.64 -4.40 12.04
CA ASN A 460 -3.91 -4.35 11.33
C ASN A 460 -4.28 -2.91 11.00
N TRP A 461 -4.71 -2.70 9.77
CA TRP A 461 -5.24 -1.44 9.27
C TRP A 461 -6.29 -1.69 8.18
N THR A 462 -6.93 -0.64 7.71
CA THR A 462 -7.96 -0.70 6.67
C THR A 462 -7.63 0.27 5.53
N CYS A 463 -8.21 0.04 4.36
CA CYS A 463 -8.15 0.96 3.22
C CYS A 463 -6.73 1.32 2.76
N GLY A 464 -5.81 0.37 2.83
CA GLY A 464 -4.45 0.52 2.33
C GLY A 464 -3.73 -0.81 2.20
N ALA A 465 -2.71 -0.86 1.39
CA ALA A 465 -1.94 -2.09 1.18
C ALA A 465 -0.46 -1.80 0.92
N VAL A 466 0.36 -2.79 1.18
CA VAL A 466 1.76 -2.82 0.78
C VAL A 466 2.01 -4.00 -0.14
N ARG A 467 2.89 -3.82 -1.12
CA ARG A 467 3.17 -4.81 -2.16
C ARG A 467 4.66 -4.96 -2.38
N SER A 468 5.09 -6.18 -2.67
CA SER A 468 6.48 -6.50 -3.00
C SER A 468 6.55 -7.63 -4.03
N GLY A 469 7.27 -7.45 -5.12
CA GLY A 469 7.42 -8.49 -6.14
C GLY A 469 7.97 -8.02 -7.48
N LEU A 470 7.66 -8.76 -8.52
CA LEU A 470 7.94 -8.45 -9.91
C LEU A 470 6.65 -8.04 -10.62
N PHE A 471 6.42 -6.75 -10.76
CA PHE A 471 5.18 -6.26 -11.37
C PHE A 471 5.27 -4.80 -11.82
N ASP A 472 4.41 -4.45 -12.74
CA ASP A 472 4.17 -3.06 -13.16
C ASP A 472 2.66 -2.71 -13.06
N GLU A 473 2.23 -1.66 -13.72
CA GLU A 473 0.82 -1.23 -13.72
C GLU A 473 -0.12 -2.21 -14.41
N GLN A 474 0.40 -3.11 -15.24
CA GLN A 474 -0.41 -3.97 -16.11
C GLN A 474 -0.22 -5.46 -15.87
N ASN A 475 0.98 -5.88 -15.47
CA ASN A 475 1.33 -7.30 -15.35
C ASN A 475 2.17 -7.55 -14.11
N GLY A 476 2.19 -8.78 -13.65
CA GLY A 476 3.16 -9.26 -12.67
C GLY A 476 2.61 -10.05 -11.52
N PHE A 477 3.52 -10.34 -10.58
CA PHE A 477 3.29 -11.17 -9.41
C PHE A 477 3.89 -10.50 -8.19
N PHE A 478 3.15 -10.51 -7.10
CA PHE A 478 3.61 -9.88 -5.86
C PHE A 478 2.89 -10.44 -4.65
N PHE A 479 3.51 -10.29 -3.50
CA PHE A 479 2.83 -10.39 -2.23
C PHE A 479 2.17 -9.05 -1.91
N GLU A 480 0.94 -9.09 -1.43
CA GLU A 480 0.22 -7.94 -0.91
C GLU A 480 -0.22 -8.22 0.52
N TYR A 481 0.02 -7.25 1.40
CA TYR A 481 -0.57 -7.23 2.73
C TYR A 481 -1.47 -6.00 2.86
N ASP A 482 -2.76 -6.22 3.10
CA ASP A 482 -3.77 -5.15 3.15
C ASP A 482 -4.07 -4.66 4.57
N GLY A 483 -3.22 -5.04 5.51
CA GLY A 483 -3.40 -4.73 6.93
C GLY A 483 -4.19 -5.77 7.70
N ALA A 484 -4.71 -6.79 7.03
CA ALA A 484 -5.44 -7.89 7.67
C ALA A 484 -5.01 -9.26 7.14
N THR A 485 -4.77 -9.36 5.85
CA THR A 485 -4.51 -10.63 5.15
C THR A 485 -3.32 -10.50 4.21
N LEU A 486 -2.49 -11.53 4.20
CA LEU A 486 -1.40 -11.66 3.24
C LEU A 486 -1.92 -12.43 2.00
N TYR A 487 -1.68 -11.87 0.83
CA TYR A 487 -2.12 -12.43 -0.44
C TYR A 487 -0.94 -12.77 -1.34
N ALA A 488 -1.08 -13.83 -2.11
CA ALA A 488 -0.34 -14.07 -3.34
C ALA A 488 -1.15 -13.49 -4.51
N CYS A 489 -0.57 -12.55 -5.24
CA CYS A 489 -1.28 -11.77 -6.24
C CYS A 489 -0.74 -11.96 -7.64
N LYS A 490 -1.65 -12.01 -8.61
CA LYS A 490 -1.35 -11.93 -10.04
C LYS A 490 -2.09 -10.74 -10.64
N ARG A 491 -1.37 -9.89 -11.39
CA ARG A 491 -1.93 -8.81 -12.18
C ARG A 491 -1.75 -9.13 -13.66
N ASP A 492 -2.79 -8.95 -14.44
CA ASP A 492 -2.73 -9.08 -15.88
C ASP A 492 -3.63 -8.08 -16.61
N SER A 493 -3.29 -7.76 -17.86
CA SER A 493 -4.07 -6.86 -18.73
C SER A 493 -4.33 -7.54 -20.06
N ILE A 494 -4.93 -8.73 -20.01
CA ILE A 494 -5.26 -9.55 -21.19
C ILE A 494 -6.75 -9.59 -21.49
N LYS A 495 -7.60 -9.18 -20.55
CA LYS A 495 -9.05 -9.23 -20.72
C LYS A 495 -9.52 -8.12 -21.64
N GLU A 496 -9.87 -8.48 -22.88
CA GLU A 496 -10.52 -7.58 -23.81
C GLU A 496 -11.97 -7.33 -23.39
N LEU A 497 -12.41 -6.09 -23.50
CA LEU A 497 -13.76 -5.67 -23.18
C LEU A 497 -14.58 -5.47 -24.45
N PHE A 498 -15.91 -5.49 -24.30
CA PHE A 498 -16.82 -5.33 -25.44
C PHE A 498 -16.72 -3.95 -26.08
N GLY A 499 -16.83 -3.93 -27.40
CA GLY A 499 -16.87 -2.71 -28.19
C GLY A 499 -15.50 -2.10 -28.48
N THR A 500 -15.52 -0.83 -28.86
CA THR A 500 -14.34 -0.03 -29.11
C THR A 500 -14.47 1.34 -28.44
N VAL A 501 -13.35 2.00 -28.20
CA VAL A 501 -13.32 3.33 -27.58
C VAL A 501 -12.69 4.35 -28.51
N SER A 502 -13.21 5.59 -28.43
CA SER A 502 -12.60 6.80 -28.98
C SER A 502 -12.18 7.71 -27.84
N VAL A 503 -11.07 8.42 -28.04
CA VAL A 503 -10.53 9.33 -27.03
C VAL A 503 -9.72 10.42 -27.71
N THR A 504 -9.88 11.64 -27.22
CA THR A 504 -9.14 12.82 -27.71
C THR A 504 -7.91 13.06 -26.83
N GLN A 505 -6.83 13.48 -27.46
CA GLN A 505 -5.61 13.88 -26.74
C GLN A 505 -5.94 14.93 -25.67
N ASN A 506 -5.32 14.79 -24.47
CA ASN A 506 -5.53 15.65 -23.31
C ASN A 506 -6.99 15.68 -22.79
N SER A 507 -7.79 14.67 -23.14
CA SER A 507 -9.14 14.50 -22.62
C SER A 507 -9.19 13.40 -21.57
N GLY A 508 -9.96 13.61 -20.51
CA GLY A 508 -10.32 12.57 -19.55
C GLY A 508 -11.58 11.79 -19.96
N ILE A 509 -12.24 12.16 -21.06
CA ILE A 509 -13.46 11.48 -21.49
C ILE A 509 -13.13 10.40 -22.54
N VAL A 510 -13.65 9.21 -22.29
CA VAL A 510 -13.59 8.07 -23.22
C VAL A 510 -15.00 7.78 -23.70
N THR A 511 -15.18 7.79 -25.00
CA THR A 511 -16.48 7.46 -25.64
C THR A 511 -16.42 6.06 -26.21
N GLY A 512 -17.45 5.26 -25.95
CA GLY A 512 -17.54 3.88 -26.37
C GLY A 512 -18.55 3.67 -27.52
N THR A 513 -18.26 2.70 -28.37
CA THR A 513 -19.18 2.20 -29.40
C THR A 513 -19.37 0.71 -29.19
N GLY A 514 -20.60 0.28 -28.92
CA GLY A 514 -20.91 -1.11 -28.57
C GLY A 514 -20.33 -1.58 -27.26
N THR A 515 -19.96 -0.65 -26.38
CA THR A 515 -19.39 -0.91 -25.06
C THR A 515 -20.47 -1.16 -24.01
N ARG A 516 -20.08 -1.81 -22.91
CA ARG A 516 -20.93 -2.10 -21.74
C ARG A 516 -20.20 -1.71 -20.47
N PHE A 517 -19.87 -0.41 -20.35
CA PHE A 517 -19.01 0.06 -19.26
C PHE A 517 -19.59 -0.24 -17.89
N ARG A 518 -20.89 -0.03 -17.67
CA ARG A 518 -21.56 -0.28 -16.41
C ARG A 518 -21.59 -1.74 -15.96
N GLU A 519 -21.62 -2.65 -16.94
CA GLU A 519 -21.65 -4.08 -16.68
C GLU A 519 -20.25 -4.63 -16.38
N GLN A 520 -19.23 -4.13 -17.09
CA GLN A 520 -17.89 -4.71 -17.10
C GLN A 520 -16.89 -4.01 -16.19
N LEU A 521 -17.17 -2.78 -15.78
CA LEU A 521 -16.25 -1.90 -15.10
C LEU A 521 -16.89 -1.26 -13.85
N VAL A 522 -16.02 -0.95 -12.88
CA VAL A 522 -16.36 -0.12 -11.73
C VAL A 522 -15.34 1.02 -11.61
N VAL A 523 -15.71 2.08 -10.89
CA VAL A 523 -14.79 3.18 -10.59
C VAL A 523 -13.59 2.62 -9.80
N GLY A 524 -12.39 3.08 -10.12
CA GLY A 524 -11.12 2.55 -9.59
C GLY A 524 -10.51 1.41 -10.42
N ASP A 525 -11.28 0.77 -11.33
CA ASP A 525 -10.69 -0.18 -12.28
C ASP A 525 -9.68 0.52 -13.20
N LYS A 526 -8.67 -0.24 -13.63
CA LYS A 526 -7.70 0.24 -14.63
C LYS A 526 -8.01 -0.36 -16.00
N ILE A 527 -8.05 0.49 -17.01
CA ILE A 527 -8.16 0.09 -18.39
C ILE A 527 -6.90 0.43 -19.17
N VAL A 528 -6.59 -0.37 -20.17
CA VAL A 528 -5.43 -0.16 -21.06
C VAL A 528 -5.92 0.27 -22.43
N ILE A 529 -5.51 1.46 -22.86
CA ILE A 529 -5.77 2.02 -24.19
C ILE A 529 -4.43 2.24 -24.86
N LYS A 530 -4.21 1.63 -26.02
CA LYS A 530 -2.93 1.72 -26.77
C LYS A 530 -1.69 1.44 -25.91
N GLY A 531 -1.79 0.43 -25.04
CA GLY A 531 -0.67 -0.02 -24.20
C GLY A 531 -0.43 0.79 -22.95
N ARG A 532 -1.18 1.84 -22.67
CA ARG A 532 -1.05 2.66 -21.47
C ARG A 532 -2.23 2.46 -20.54
N SER A 533 -1.96 2.39 -19.24
CA SER A 533 -2.98 2.23 -18.19
C SER A 533 -3.57 3.57 -17.78
N TYR A 534 -4.88 3.56 -17.58
CA TYR A 534 -5.66 4.68 -17.05
C TYR A 534 -6.63 4.15 -16.02
N GLU A 535 -6.79 4.86 -14.92
CA GLU A 535 -7.77 4.54 -13.89
C GLU A 535 -9.13 5.17 -14.23
N ILE A 536 -10.20 4.45 -14.01
CA ILE A 536 -11.56 4.95 -14.22
C ILE A 536 -11.93 5.81 -12.99
N SER A 537 -12.09 7.08 -13.22
CA SER A 537 -12.55 8.02 -12.20
C SER A 537 -14.08 8.12 -12.12
N GLN A 538 -14.79 7.79 -13.22
CA GLN A 538 -16.25 7.86 -13.28
C GLN A 538 -16.80 7.07 -14.45
N ILE A 539 -17.95 6.41 -14.28
CA ILE A 539 -18.73 5.77 -15.33
C ILE A 539 -20.03 6.54 -15.52
N LEU A 540 -20.14 7.23 -16.65
CA LEU A 540 -21.29 8.07 -16.96
C LEU A 540 -22.43 7.27 -17.61
N SER A 541 -22.09 6.35 -18.51
CA SER A 541 -23.04 5.49 -19.21
C SER A 541 -22.33 4.24 -19.72
N ASP A 542 -23.04 3.36 -20.40
CA ASP A 542 -22.44 2.21 -21.09
C ASP A 542 -21.51 2.62 -22.23
N THR A 543 -21.63 3.85 -22.70
CA THR A 543 -20.85 4.39 -23.82
C THR A 543 -20.00 5.62 -23.44
N SER A 544 -19.93 6.00 -22.18
CA SER A 544 -19.11 7.13 -21.72
C SER A 544 -18.56 6.91 -20.33
N LEU A 545 -17.27 7.11 -20.17
CA LEU A 545 -16.59 7.10 -18.87
C LEU A 545 -15.49 8.16 -18.82
N ARG A 546 -15.00 8.44 -17.61
CA ARG A 546 -13.86 9.32 -17.37
C ARG A 546 -12.68 8.55 -16.83
N ILE A 547 -11.49 8.94 -17.28
CA ILE A 547 -10.21 8.38 -16.88
C ILE A 547 -9.34 9.42 -16.18
N ASN A 548 -8.47 8.95 -15.30
CA ASN A 548 -7.40 9.71 -14.67
C ASN A 548 -6.09 8.90 -14.73
N PRO A 549 -4.95 9.47 -15.16
CA PRO A 549 -4.80 10.80 -15.77
C PRO A 549 -5.51 10.93 -17.13
N GLN A 550 -5.55 12.13 -17.67
CA GLN A 550 -6.06 12.39 -19.02
C GLN A 550 -5.26 11.61 -20.06
N TYR A 551 -5.92 11.29 -21.18
CA TYR A 551 -5.28 10.55 -22.26
C TYR A 551 -4.18 11.39 -22.93
N VAL A 552 -2.96 10.86 -22.97
CA VAL A 552 -1.78 11.59 -23.46
C VAL A 552 -1.33 11.16 -24.86
N GLY A 553 -1.93 10.14 -25.45
CA GLY A 553 -1.62 9.68 -26.81
C GLY A 553 -2.29 10.56 -27.88
N PRO A 554 -1.98 10.35 -29.18
CA PRO A 554 -2.73 10.94 -30.27
C PRO A 554 -4.20 10.57 -30.22
N SER A 555 -5.09 11.47 -30.62
CA SER A 555 -6.53 11.21 -30.65
C SER A 555 -6.87 9.95 -31.47
N ILE A 556 -7.80 9.17 -30.98
CA ILE A 556 -8.19 7.89 -31.59
C ILE A 556 -9.69 7.91 -31.81
N SER A 557 -10.12 7.53 -33.01
CA SER A 557 -11.53 7.40 -33.36
C SER A 557 -12.09 6.01 -33.02
N SER A 558 -11.25 4.97 -32.99
CA SER A 558 -11.67 3.60 -32.64
C SER A 558 -10.44 2.81 -32.17
N SER A 559 -10.53 2.16 -31.04
CA SER A 559 -9.50 1.25 -30.50
C SER A 559 -10.14 0.19 -29.63
N LYS A 560 -9.61 -1.02 -29.69
CA LYS A 560 -9.82 -2.02 -28.65
C LYS A 560 -9.18 -1.55 -27.34
N TYR A 561 -9.71 -1.99 -26.23
CA TYR A 561 -9.24 -1.68 -24.89
C TYR A 561 -9.34 -2.91 -23.98
N LEU A 562 -8.52 -2.94 -22.96
CA LEU A 562 -8.38 -4.09 -22.06
C LEU A 562 -8.66 -3.63 -20.62
N LYS A 563 -9.10 -4.56 -19.78
CA LYS A 563 -9.17 -4.39 -18.33
C LYS A 563 -7.93 -4.97 -17.68
N THR A 564 -7.32 -4.25 -16.77
CA THR A 564 -6.33 -4.80 -15.85
C THR A 564 -7.05 -5.56 -14.75
N GLN A 565 -6.76 -6.85 -14.64
CA GLN A 565 -7.29 -7.72 -13.58
C GLN A 565 -6.27 -7.88 -12.46
N LEU A 566 -6.74 -7.86 -11.23
CA LEU A 566 -5.98 -8.20 -10.04
C LEU A 566 -6.62 -9.41 -9.38
N ILE A 567 -5.92 -10.54 -9.41
CA ILE A 567 -6.33 -11.78 -8.75
C ILE A 567 -5.57 -11.86 -7.43
N LYS A 568 -6.30 -11.85 -6.33
CA LYS A 568 -5.78 -11.91 -4.96
C LYS A 568 -6.15 -13.24 -4.34
N ILE A 569 -5.16 -14.02 -3.93
CA ILE A 569 -5.37 -15.32 -3.29
C ILE A 569 -4.92 -15.20 -1.83
N PRO A 570 -5.88 -15.19 -0.88
CA PRO A 570 -5.57 -15.02 0.53
C PRO A 570 -4.80 -16.22 1.10
N GLN A 571 -4.02 -16.00 2.14
CA GLN A 571 -3.23 -17.02 2.83
C GLN A 571 -4.04 -18.27 3.17
N SER A 572 -5.30 -18.13 3.58
CA SER A 572 -6.20 -19.24 3.91
C SER A 572 -6.51 -20.18 2.72
N GLN A 573 -6.32 -19.68 1.48
CA GLN A 573 -6.56 -20.44 0.23
C GLN A 573 -5.27 -20.86 -0.47
N TRP A 574 -4.10 -20.66 0.12
CA TRP A 574 -2.85 -21.12 -0.47
C TRP A 574 -2.85 -22.64 -0.62
N ASN A 575 -2.33 -23.13 -1.73
CA ASN A 575 -2.54 -24.50 -2.18
C ASN A 575 -1.34 -25.43 -1.97
N LEU A 576 -0.18 -24.92 -1.55
CA LEU A 576 0.99 -25.72 -1.20
C LEU A 576 1.19 -25.77 0.31
N ASP A 577 1.27 -24.61 0.96
CA ASP A 577 1.36 -24.49 2.41
C ASP A 577 0.70 -23.18 2.86
N LYS A 578 -0.22 -23.27 3.78
CA LYS A 578 -0.92 -22.08 4.30
C LYS A 578 -0.06 -21.24 5.24
N MET A 579 1.08 -21.74 5.68
CA MET A 579 2.02 -21.07 6.60
C MET A 579 1.33 -20.50 7.87
N ASN A 580 0.34 -21.23 8.37
CA ASN A 580 -0.42 -20.90 9.58
C ASN A 580 -0.32 -22.02 10.65
N GLY A 581 0.70 -22.87 10.54
CA GLY A 581 0.93 -24.03 11.40
C GLY A 581 0.15 -25.28 11.01
N THR A 582 -0.81 -25.21 10.08
CA THR A 582 -1.63 -26.36 9.66
C THR A 582 -1.20 -26.94 8.30
N GLY A 583 -0.24 -26.31 7.63
CA GLY A 583 0.29 -26.78 6.37
C GLY A 583 1.35 -27.88 6.53
N PRO A 584 1.82 -28.46 5.41
CA PRO A 584 2.80 -29.56 5.43
C PRO A 584 4.11 -29.24 6.17
N SER A 585 4.55 -27.97 6.16
CA SER A 585 5.78 -27.56 6.86
C SER A 585 5.59 -27.40 8.38
N GLY A 586 4.35 -27.23 8.86
CA GLY A 586 4.06 -26.81 10.23
C GLY A 586 4.51 -25.38 10.57
N TYR A 587 5.01 -24.61 9.57
CA TYR A 587 5.52 -23.26 9.77
C TYR A 587 4.38 -22.25 9.88
N THR A 588 4.54 -21.29 10.80
CA THR A 588 3.63 -20.15 10.95
C THR A 588 4.40 -18.87 10.65
N ILE A 589 3.93 -18.11 9.67
CA ILE A 589 4.52 -16.81 9.34
C ILE A 589 4.03 -15.72 10.30
N ASP A 590 4.94 -14.95 10.87
CA ASP A 590 4.62 -13.73 11.65
C ASP A 590 4.89 -12.50 10.78
N ILE A 591 3.84 -11.91 10.24
CA ILE A 591 3.94 -10.74 9.35
C ILE A 591 4.46 -9.49 10.08
N SER A 592 4.44 -9.46 11.40
CA SER A 592 5.01 -8.37 12.19
C SER A 592 6.54 -8.36 12.15
N LYS A 593 7.16 -9.44 11.68
CA LYS A 593 8.61 -9.62 11.60
C LYS A 593 9.10 -9.48 10.17
N MET A 594 10.42 -9.35 10.03
CA MET A 594 11.09 -9.34 8.73
C MET A 594 10.95 -10.69 8.05
N GLN A 595 10.65 -10.69 6.76
CA GLN A 595 10.46 -11.88 5.95
C GLN A 595 11.44 -11.91 4.78
N MET A 596 11.89 -13.09 4.40
CA MET A 596 12.63 -13.31 3.18
C MET A 596 11.70 -13.95 2.15
N ALA A 597 11.20 -13.15 1.22
CA ALA A 597 10.20 -13.54 0.24
C ALA A 597 10.82 -13.98 -1.07
N TYR A 598 10.20 -14.96 -1.73
CA TYR A 598 10.62 -15.54 -3.00
C TYR A 598 9.43 -15.64 -3.95
N ILE A 599 9.66 -15.28 -5.22
CA ILE A 599 8.71 -15.49 -6.31
C ILE A 599 9.47 -16.08 -7.49
N ASP A 600 9.08 -17.28 -7.91
CA ASP A 600 9.65 -17.95 -9.07
C ASP A 600 8.61 -18.03 -10.17
N TYR A 601 9.01 -17.82 -11.41
CA TYR A 601 8.09 -18.01 -12.52
C TYR A 601 8.77 -18.47 -13.80
N THR A 602 7.99 -19.18 -14.58
CA THR A 602 8.27 -19.47 -16.00
C THR A 602 7.17 -18.85 -16.84
N TRP A 603 7.53 -18.35 -18.03
CA TRP A 603 6.51 -17.71 -18.85
C TRP A 603 6.07 -18.56 -20.04
N TYR A 604 6.36 -18.27 -21.26
CA TYR A 604 5.70 -18.78 -22.48
C TYR A 604 4.20 -18.49 -22.56
N GLY A 605 3.64 -17.72 -21.67
CA GLY A 605 2.19 -17.54 -21.51
C GLY A 605 1.46 -18.72 -20.86
N ALA A 606 2.12 -19.86 -20.70
CA ALA A 606 1.53 -21.11 -20.22
C ALA A 606 2.17 -21.67 -18.94
N GLY A 607 3.20 -21.02 -18.41
CA GLY A 607 3.96 -21.52 -17.26
C GLY A 607 3.21 -21.45 -15.94
N PHE A 608 3.94 -21.47 -14.86
CA PHE A 608 3.39 -21.31 -13.53
C PHE A 608 4.24 -20.32 -12.70
N ILE A 609 3.65 -19.86 -11.62
CA ILE A 609 4.27 -18.99 -10.64
C ILE A 609 4.24 -19.67 -9.29
N ARG A 610 5.34 -19.63 -8.53
CA ARG A 610 5.41 -20.07 -7.14
C ARG A 610 5.75 -18.90 -6.23
N PHE A 611 5.09 -18.86 -5.10
CA PHE A 611 5.29 -17.91 -4.02
C PHE A 611 5.82 -18.64 -2.80
N GLY A 612 6.82 -18.08 -2.12
CA GLY A 612 7.41 -18.71 -0.95
C GLY A 612 8.11 -17.77 0.00
N PHE A 613 8.44 -18.29 1.16
CA PHE A 613 9.23 -17.60 2.17
C PHE A 613 10.31 -18.52 2.71
N ARG A 614 11.42 -17.95 3.14
CA ARG A 614 12.45 -18.72 3.84
C ARG A 614 12.05 -18.93 5.29
N ALA A 615 12.02 -20.18 5.71
CA ALA A 615 11.76 -20.53 7.10
C ALA A 615 13.01 -20.31 7.96
N ILE A 616 12.82 -20.37 9.27
CA ILE A 616 13.90 -20.29 10.26
C ILE A 616 14.92 -21.44 10.12
N THR A 617 14.50 -22.56 9.53
CA THR A 617 15.38 -23.70 9.19
C THR A 617 16.35 -23.41 8.06
N GLY A 618 16.13 -22.31 7.32
CA GLY A 618 16.90 -21.95 6.13
C GLY A 618 16.31 -22.45 4.81
N ASP A 619 15.28 -23.29 4.85
CA ASP A 619 14.62 -23.83 3.67
C ASP A 619 13.60 -22.83 3.11
N ILE A 620 13.40 -22.83 1.79
CA ILE A 620 12.32 -22.08 1.14
C ILE A 620 11.05 -22.94 1.19
N ILE A 621 10.05 -22.44 1.88
CA ILE A 621 8.71 -23.04 1.89
C ILE A 621 7.88 -22.33 0.83
N TYR A 622 7.53 -23.04 -0.23
CA TYR A 622 6.58 -22.54 -1.22
C TYR A 622 5.16 -22.65 -0.67
N CYS A 623 4.48 -21.52 -0.59
CA CYS A 623 3.15 -21.43 0.01
C CYS A 623 2.03 -21.55 -1.03
N HIS A 624 2.24 -20.99 -2.23
CA HIS A 624 1.22 -21.00 -3.26
C HIS A 624 1.80 -21.17 -4.65
N LYS A 625 1.04 -21.85 -5.52
CA LYS A 625 1.35 -22.01 -6.95
C LYS A 625 0.15 -21.63 -7.79
N ILE A 626 0.35 -20.69 -8.71
CA ILE A 626 -0.61 -20.37 -9.77
C ILE A 626 -0.16 -21.12 -11.03
N GLN A 627 -1.01 -21.99 -11.55
CA GLN A 627 -0.74 -22.79 -12.74
C GLN A 627 -1.62 -22.32 -13.90
N ASN A 628 -1.05 -22.18 -15.08
CA ASN A 628 -1.78 -21.82 -16.28
C ASN A 628 -1.92 -22.97 -17.29
N ASN A 629 -0.84 -23.74 -17.49
CA ASN A 629 -0.85 -24.90 -18.37
C ASN A 629 -1.87 -25.94 -17.92
N ASN A 630 -2.63 -26.47 -18.84
CA ASN A 630 -3.73 -27.43 -18.63
C ASN A 630 -4.84 -26.92 -17.67
N VAL A 631 -4.93 -25.60 -17.46
CA VAL A 631 -5.96 -24.96 -16.62
C VAL A 631 -6.70 -23.87 -17.40
N ASN A 632 -5.97 -22.99 -18.09
CA ASN A 632 -6.56 -21.86 -18.80
C ASN A 632 -6.36 -21.98 -20.31
N THR A 633 -7.23 -21.31 -21.06
CA THR A 633 -7.24 -21.30 -22.53
C THR A 633 -6.44 -20.14 -23.14
N SER A 634 -5.95 -19.22 -22.32
CA SER A 634 -5.18 -18.05 -22.75
C SER A 634 -3.90 -17.89 -21.94
N ALA A 635 -2.99 -17.07 -22.44
CA ALA A 635 -1.79 -16.70 -21.67
C ALA A 635 -2.18 -16.07 -20.32
N TYR A 636 -1.40 -16.32 -19.31
CA TYR A 636 -1.71 -15.77 -17.98
C TYR A 636 -1.29 -14.30 -17.80
N MET A 637 -0.57 -13.74 -18.76
CA MET A 637 -0.06 -12.39 -18.72
C MET A 637 0.42 -11.96 -20.12
N ARG A 638 0.38 -10.68 -20.42
CA ARG A 638 0.76 -10.14 -21.74
C ARG A 638 2.28 -10.08 -21.94
N SER A 639 3.04 -9.82 -20.89
CA SER A 639 4.50 -9.70 -20.96
C SER A 639 5.14 -10.33 -19.73
N GLY A 640 6.25 -11.07 -19.95
CA GLY A 640 7.11 -11.58 -18.89
C GLY A 640 8.22 -10.61 -18.46
N ASN A 641 8.32 -9.43 -19.08
CA ASN A 641 9.33 -8.44 -18.75
C ASN A 641 8.80 -7.55 -17.63
N LEU A 642 9.35 -7.65 -16.44
CA LEU A 642 8.85 -7.03 -15.23
C LEU A 642 9.98 -6.33 -14.47
N PRO A 643 9.70 -5.21 -13.79
CA PRO A 643 10.63 -4.62 -12.83
C PRO A 643 10.47 -5.26 -11.45
N GLY A 644 11.50 -5.20 -10.63
CA GLY A 644 11.36 -5.39 -9.18
C GLY A 644 10.69 -4.17 -8.59
N ARG A 645 9.60 -4.34 -7.84
CA ARG A 645 8.78 -3.22 -7.39
C ARG A 645 8.22 -3.42 -5.98
N PHE A 646 8.21 -2.32 -5.25
CA PHE A 646 7.57 -2.16 -3.95
C PHE A 646 6.59 -1.01 -4.01
N GLU A 647 5.45 -1.18 -3.37
CA GLU A 647 4.42 -0.15 -3.27
C GLU A 647 3.89 -0.05 -1.85
N ALA A 648 3.64 1.18 -1.41
CA ALA A 648 2.74 1.49 -0.32
C ALA A 648 1.58 2.32 -0.89
N ILE A 649 0.38 1.80 -0.82
CA ILE A 649 -0.81 2.43 -1.38
C ILE A 649 -1.84 2.65 -0.27
N ASN A 650 -2.33 3.86 -0.18
CA ASN A 650 -3.39 4.26 0.73
C ASN A 650 -4.65 4.59 -0.06
N GLN A 651 -5.32 3.55 -0.52
CA GLN A 651 -6.52 3.66 -1.34
C GLN A 651 -7.56 2.68 -0.83
N GLY A 652 -8.68 3.23 -0.34
CA GLY A 652 -9.80 2.41 0.06
C GLY A 652 -10.47 1.71 -1.12
N PRO A 653 -11.10 0.57 -0.88
CA PRO A 653 -11.83 -0.15 -1.90
C PRO A 653 -13.02 0.67 -2.40
N TYR A 654 -13.28 0.54 -3.69
CA TYR A 654 -14.48 1.06 -4.33
C TYR A 654 -15.56 -0.01 -4.39
N SER A 655 -16.79 0.45 -4.26
CA SER A 655 -17.98 -0.36 -4.51
C SER A 655 -19.02 0.46 -5.27
N ARG A 656 -20.04 -0.19 -5.76
CA ARG A 656 -21.17 0.45 -6.43
C ARG A 656 -22.36 0.52 -5.49
N LEU A 657 -23.05 1.65 -5.45
CA LEU A 657 -24.33 1.79 -4.77
C LEU A 657 -25.39 1.00 -5.56
N LEU A 658 -26.08 0.10 -4.90
CA LEU A 658 -27.12 -0.75 -5.51
C LEU A 658 -28.54 -0.32 -5.15
N ALA A 659 -28.71 0.18 -3.91
CA ALA A 659 -30.00 0.62 -3.40
C ALA A 659 -29.83 1.52 -2.18
N GLY A 660 -30.82 2.36 -1.93
CA GLY A 660 -30.98 3.12 -0.67
C GLY A 660 -31.56 2.27 0.46
N ALA A 661 -32.28 2.90 1.38
CA ALA A 661 -32.88 2.22 2.55
C ALA A 661 -33.94 1.18 2.14
N THR A 662 -34.69 1.43 1.08
CA THR A 662 -35.57 0.42 0.50
C THR A 662 -34.71 -0.63 -0.19
N ALA A 663 -34.70 -1.84 0.34
CA ALA A 663 -33.89 -2.96 -0.18
C ALA A 663 -34.43 -3.49 -1.54
N THR A 664 -34.66 -2.59 -2.47
CA THR A 664 -35.02 -2.87 -3.87
C THR A 664 -33.95 -2.30 -4.76
N ARG A 665 -33.36 -3.15 -5.61
CA ARG A 665 -32.28 -2.73 -6.51
C ARG A 665 -32.70 -1.54 -7.37
N GLY A 666 -31.86 -0.51 -7.41
CA GLY A 666 -32.13 0.74 -8.13
C GLY A 666 -32.93 1.78 -7.31
N SER A 667 -33.42 1.45 -6.10
CA SER A 667 -34.07 2.44 -5.25
C SER A 667 -33.09 3.56 -4.85
N ALA A 668 -33.53 4.78 -4.91
CA ALA A 668 -32.72 5.94 -4.55
C ALA A 668 -32.33 5.91 -3.08
N LEU A 669 -31.11 6.37 -2.79
CA LEU A 669 -30.66 6.68 -1.44
C LEU A 669 -31.15 8.09 -1.11
N GLY A 670 -32.21 8.19 -0.32
CA GLY A 670 -32.79 9.45 0.09
C GLY A 670 -31.90 10.24 1.06
N SER A 671 -32.17 11.50 1.19
CA SER A 671 -31.39 12.43 2.04
C SER A 671 -31.40 12.08 3.53
N THR A 672 -32.40 11.37 4.00
CA THR A 672 -32.56 10.97 5.41
C THR A 672 -32.31 9.49 5.66
N ASP A 673 -31.96 8.73 4.62
CA ASP A 673 -31.74 7.29 4.75
C ASP A 673 -30.60 6.98 5.70
N THR A 674 -30.80 6.00 6.56
CA THR A 674 -29.81 5.50 7.52
C THR A 674 -29.20 4.17 7.09
N THR A 675 -29.56 3.66 5.93
CA THR A 675 -29.04 2.42 5.35
C THR A 675 -28.85 2.59 3.85
N MET A 676 -27.76 2.06 3.31
CA MET A 676 -27.52 1.93 1.88
C MET A 676 -27.00 0.54 1.56
N HIS A 677 -27.23 0.06 0.35
CA HIS A 677 -26.74 -1.24 -0.09
C HIS A 677 -25.65 -1.06 -1.15
N ILE A 678 -24.49 -1.66 -0.91
CA ILE A 678 -23.35 -1.66 -1.85
C ILE A 678 -23.06 -3.05 -2.35
N GLU A 679 -22.36 -3.15 -3.49
CA GLU A 679 -22.16 -4.41 -4.19
C GLU A 679 -21.16 -5.33 -3.48
N ASP A 680 -20.07 -4.77 -2.97
CA ASP A 680 -18.98 -5.52 -2.33
C ASP A 680 -18.47 -4.75 -1.11
N VAL A 681 -18.14 -5.50 -0.07
CA VAL A 681 -17.58 -4.99 1.19
C VAL A 681 -16.21 -5.60 1.49
N THR A 682 -15.58 -6.25 0.51
CA THR A 682 -14.24 -6.84 0.68
C THR A 682 -13.23 -5.74 1.00
N GLY A 683 -12.52 -5.89 2.12
CA GLY A 683 -11.56 -4.89 2.60
C GLY A 683 -12.20 -3.66 3.29
N TRP A 684 -13.52 -3.69 3.52
CA TRP A 684 -14.20 -2.63 4.28
C TRP A 684 -14.14 -2.89 5.79
N PRO A 685 -13.83 -1.90 6.62
CA PRO A 685 -13.97 -2.01 8.07
C PRO A 685 -15.45 -2.11 8.46
N THR A 686 -15.73 -2.71 9.61
CA THR A 686 -17.10 -2.88 10.12
C THR A 686 -17.83 -1.57 10.36
N SER A 687 -17.10 -0.48 10.57
CA SER A 687 -17.61 0.88 10.67
C SER A 687 -16.58 1.86 10.13
N GLY A 688 -17.00 3.00 9.62
CA GLY A 688 -16.05 3.96 9.05
C GLY A 688 -16.72 5.06 8.26
N TYR A 689 -15.95 5.62 7.35
CA TYR A 689 -16.38 6.69 6.46
C TYR A 689 -16.33 6.20 5.01
N ALA A 690 -17.32 6.63 4.25
CA ALA A 690 -17.39 6.38 2.83
C ALA A 690 -17.76 7.66 2.08
N MET A 691 -17.25 7.76 0.87
CA MET A 691 -17.60 8.83 -0.05
C MET A 691 -18.50 8.28 -1.14
N LEU A 692 -19.63 8.91 -1.33
CA LEU A 692 -20.54 8.68 -2.45
C LEU A 692 -20.28 9.73 -3.53
N GLN A 693 -20.29 9.29 -4.78
CA GLN A 693 -20.11 10.17 -5.92
C GLN A 693 -20.91 9.67 -7.13
N ASP A 694 -21.69 10.52 -7.76
CA ASP A 694 -22.43 10.25 -9.00
C ASP A 694 -21.92 11.04 -10.21
N GLY A 695 -20.83 11.79 -10.03
CA GLY A 695 -20.23 12.67 -11.03
C GLY A 695 -20.72 14.10 -11.03
N THR A 696 -21.81 14.36 -10.39
CA THR A 696 -22.34 15.72 -10.14
C THR A 696 -22.29 16.04 -8.66
N ASN A 697 -22.68 15.08 -7.83
CA ASN A 697 -22.77 15.20 -6.40
C ASN A 697 -21.71 14.34 -5.72
N CYS A 698 -21.22 14.83 -4.60
CA CYS A 698 -20.29 14.11 -3.73
C CYS A 698 -20.76 14.28 -2.29
N GLU A 699 -20.84 13.20 -1.55
CA GLU A 699 -21.23 13.23 -0.14
C GLU A 699 -20.35 12.30 0.67
N LEU A 700 -19.87 12.78 1.80
CA LEU A 700 -19.18 11.99 2.79
C LEU A 700 -20.18 11.47 3.82
N VAL A 701 -20.25 10.17 4.01
CA VAL A 701 -21.11 9.50 4.98
C VAL A 701 -20.30 8.72 5.99
N ARG A 702 -20.83 8.64 7.22
CA ARG A 702 -20.33 7.69 8.21
C ARG A 702 -21.31 6.53 8.29
N TYR A 703 -20.81 5.30 8.41
CA TYR A 703 -21.61 4.11 8.69
C TYR A 703 -21.08 3.43 9.97
N THR A 704 -21.98 2.76 10.70
CA THR A 704 -21.64 2.13 11.98
C THR A 704 -21.72 0.62 11.95
N GLY A 705 -22.17 0.03 10.85
CA GLY A 705 -22.25 -1.42 10.71
C GLY A 705 -22.35 -1.88 9.27
N ILE A 706 -21.97 -3.14 9.04
CA ILE A 706 -22.18 -3.88 7.79
C ILE A 706 -23.09 -5.06 8.13
N GLY A 707 -24.23 -5.14 7.44
CA GLY A 707 -25.17 -6.25 7.61
C GLY A 707 -24.88 -7.44 6.70
N ALA A 708 -25.65 -8.52 6.88
CA ALA A 708 -25.53 -9.72 6.06
C ALA A 708 -25.90 -9.47 4.60
N TYR A 709 -25.32 -10.28 3.69
CA TYR A 709 -25.64 -10.23 2.27
C TYR A 709 -27.15 -10.30 2.00
N ASN A 710 -27.65 -9.36 1.22
CA ASN A 710 -29.03 -9.30 0.79
C ASN A 710 -29.18 -9.85 -0.63
N SER A 711 -29.83 -10.99 -0.78
CA SER A 711 -29.98 -11.68 -2.08
C SER A 711 -30.91 -10.94 -3.05
N THR A 712 -31.85 -10.13 -2.56
CA THR A 712 -32.76 -9.34 -3.39
C THR A 712 -32.03 -8.20 -4.10
N VAL A 713 -31.22 -7.47 -3.36
CA VAL A 713 -30.39 -6.38 -3.90
C VAL A 713 -29.13 -6.92 -4.55
N ARG A 714 -28.68 -8.09 -4.14
CA ARG A 714 -27.39 -8.72 -4.45
C ARG A 714 -26.22 -7.89 -3.95
N GLY A 715 -26.28 -7.46 -2.69
CA GLY A 715 -25.26 -6.63 -2.06
C GLY A 715 -25.35 -6.61 -0.54
N TYR A 716 -24.56 -5.79 0.06
CA TYR A 716 -24.42 -5.70 1.51
C TYR A 716 -24.95 -4.35 2.03
N PRO A 717 -25.75 -4.33 3.10
CA PRO A 717 -26.19 -3.09 3.71
C PRO A 717 -25.08 -2.47 4.57
N LEU A 718 -24.78 -1.21 4.34
CA LEU A 718 -24.10 -0.34 5.30
C LEU A 718 -25.17 0.35 6.14
N THR A 719 -25.09 0.21 7.45
CA THR A 719 -26.14 0.61 8.39
C THR A 719 -25.68 1.72 9.33
N GLY A 720 -26.64 2.40 9.96
CA GLY A 720 -26.36 3.49 10.88
C GLY A 720 -25.70 4.67 10.18
N LEU A 721 -26.14 5.00 8.96
CA LEU A 721 -25.59 6.10 8.21
C LEU A 721 -25.87 7.42 8.89
N THR A 722 -24.82 8.21 9.05
CA THR A 722 -24.92 9.64 9.30
C THR A 722 -24.64 10.35 7.99
N ARG A 723 -25.70 10.89 7.39
CA ARG A 723 -25.65 11.63 6.14
C ARG A 723 -25.08 13.01 6.40
N ARG A 724 -24.27 13.47 5.48
CA ARG A 724 -23.69 14.82 5.58
C ARG A 724 -24.31 15.75 4.57
N THR A 725 -24.14 17.03 4.85
CA THR A 725 -24.44 18.08 3.89
C THR A 725 -23.66 17.81 2.62
N SER A 726 -24.36 17.47 1.56
CA SER A 726 -23.80 17.43 0.23
C SER A 726 -23.42 18.82 -0.21
N TYR A 727 -22.40 18.93 -1.03
CA TYR A 727 -22.28 20.12 -1.86
C TYR A 727 -22.24 19.69 -3.33
N THR A 728 -22.81 20.51 -4.15
CA THR A 728 -22.78 20.31 -5.59
C THR A 728 -21.44 20.80 -6.10
N GLN A 729 -20.63 19.90 -6.62
CA GLN A 729 -19.43 20.31 -7.35
C GLN A 729 -19.86 20.77 -8.75
N ALA A 730 -19.71 22.05 -9.05
CA ALA A 730 -19.86 22.53 -10.42
C ALA A 730 -18.77 21.91 -11.29
N GLY A 731 -19.16 20.87 -12.04
CA GLY A 731 -18.38 20.27 -13.10
C GLY A 731 -17.03 19.63 -12.71
N ILE A 732 -17.01 18.34 -12.48
CA ILE A 732 -15.76 17.57 -12.66
C ILE A 732 -15.44 17.67 -14.15
N GLY A 733 -14.53 18.57 -14.54
CA GLY A 733 -14.04 18.69 -15.91
C GLY A 733 -14.28 20.02 -16.63
N ALA A 734 -14.96 20.98 -16.06
CA ALA A 734 -14.89 22.38 -16.51
C ALA A 734 -14.15 23.19 -15.46
N ALA A 735 -13.16 23.96 -15.85
CA ALA A 735 -12.59 25.02 -15.02
C ALA A 735 -13.70 26.05 -14.69
N GLY A 736 -14.53 25.70 -13.72
CA GLY A 736 -15.50 26.63 -13.16
C GLY A 736 -14.76 27.65 -12.34
N THR A 737 -14.92 28.90 -12.64
CA THR A 737 -14.48 30.01 -11.81
C THR A 737 -15.25 29.98 -10.50
N PHE A 738 -14.63 29.46 -9.46
CA PHE A 738 -15.12 29.62 -8.10
C PHE A 738 -14.65 30.93 -7.55
N SER A 739 -15.53 31.87 -7.39
CA SER A 739 -15.25 33.00 -6.50
C SER A 739 -15.42 32.48 -5.06
N ALA A 740 -14.53 32.88 -4.18
CA ALA A 740 -14.58 32.52 -2.76
C ALA A 740 -15.90 32.92 -2.07
N SER A 741 -16.68 33.78 -2.69
CA SER A 741 -17.99 34.27 -2.27
C SER A 741 -19.18 33.43 -2.81
N ALA A 742 -18.98 32.47 -3.69
CA ALA A 742 -20.07 31.73 -4.36
C ALA A 742 -20.42 30.36 -3.74
N TYR A 743 -19.71 29.92 -2.70
CA TYR A 743 -20.16 28.79 -1.89
C TYR A 743 -21.19 29.23 -0.88
N THR A 744 -22.37 29.51 -1.33
CA THR A 744 -23.55 29.46 -0.46
C THR A 744 -23.85 28.00 -0.14
N PHE A 745 -23.52 27.57 1.08
CA PHE A 745 -24.35 26.58 1.71
C PHE A 745 -25.73 27.17 1.82
N THR A 746 -26.66 26.71 1.04
CA THR A 746 -28.05 26.91 1.35
C THR A 746 -28.28 26.24 2.70
N GLY A 747 -28.43 27.07 3.73
CA GLY A 747 -28.63 26.59 5.11
C GLY A 747 -29.83 25.68 5.20
N THR A 748 -29.79 24.70 6.05
CA THR A 748 -30.58 23.49 6.11
C THR A 748 -30.07 22.47 5.06
N ALA A 749 -28.98 21.91 5.43
CA ALA A 749 -28.31 20.87 4.72
C ALA A 749 -29.19 19.64 4.55
N THR A 750 -29.88 19.57 3.46
CA THR A 750 -30.44 18.33 2.97
C THR A 750 -29.32 17.59 2.21
N SER A 751 -28.92 16.42 2.69
CA SER A 751 -28.06 15.52 1.96
C SER A 751 -28.68 15.21 0.59
N VAL A 752 -27.84 14.97 -0.42
CA VAL A 752 -28.31 14.72 -1.79
C VAL A 752 -28.99 13.35 -1.88
N THR A 753 -29.95 13.25 -2.76
CA THR A 753 -30.49 11.96 -3.18
C THR A 753 -29.62 11.37 -4.27
N PHE A 754 -29.05 10.20 -4.02
CA PHE A 754 -28.29 9.43 -5.01
C PHE A 754 -29.19 8.37 -5.63
N THR A 755 -29.29 8.36 -6.96
CA THR A 755 -30.09 7.37 -7.68
C THR A 755 -29.16 6.31 -8.27
N PRO A 756 -29.12 5.09 -7.74
CA PRO A 756 -28.33 4.01 -8.30
C PRO A 756 -28.80 3.61 -9.69
N ASP A 757 -27.89 3.07 -10.47
CA ASP A 757 -28.21 2.42 -11.74
C ASP A 757 -29.06 1.17 -11.46
N GLY A 758 -30.26 1.11 -12.03
CA GLY A 758 -31.23 0.02 -11.79
C GLY A 758 -30.85 -1.33 -12.40
N GLY A 759 -29.69 -1.45 -13.06
CA GLY A 759 -29.20 -2.68 -13.68
C GLY A 759 -29.22 -2.69 -15.20
N VAL A 760 -28.95 -3.85 -15.79
CA VAL A 760 -28.80 -4.05 -17.24
C VAL A 760 -29.99 -3.51 -18.03
N GLY A 761 -29.77 -2.47 -18.84
CA GLY A 761 -30.75 -1.94 -19.79
C GLY A 761 -31.48 -0.66 -19.39
N GLY A 762 -31.28 -0.10 -18.21
CA GLY A 762 -31.83 1.20 -17.86
C GLY A 762 -31.04 2.35 -18.48
N ALA A 763 -31.69 3.15 -19.33
CA ALA A 763 -31.18 4.47 -19.72
C ALA A 763 -31.20 5.35 -18.46
N GLY A 764 -30.14 5.34 -17.70
CA GLY A 764 -30.12 5.93 -16.37
C GLY A 764 -28.96 6.84 -16.08
N SER A 765 -28.96 7.32 -14.91
CA SER A 765 -27.95 8.13 -14.26
C SER A 765 -26.56 7.49 -14.27
N ALA A 766 -25.54 8.30 -14.03
CA ALA A 766 -24.16 7.83 -13.84
C ALA A 766 -24.10 6.78 -12.70
N GLN A 767 -23.17 5.85 -12.81
CA GLN A 767 -22.92 4.90 -11.74
C GLN A 767 -22.53 5.65 -10.46
N VAL A 768 -23.23 5.40 -9.36
CA VAL A 768 -22.88 5.95 -8.05
C VAL A 768 -21.77 5.09 -7.45
N SER A 769 -20.60 5.67 -7.33
CA SER A 769 -19.48 5.01 -6.67
C SER A 769 -19.49 5.29 -5.17
N VAL A 770 -19.10 4.28 -4.40
CA VAL A 770 -18.92 4.35 -2.95
C VAL A 770 -17.50 3.92 -2.64
N GLN A 771 -16.71 4.80 -2.05
CA GLN A 771 -15.32 4.53 -1.69
C GLN A 771 -15.16 4.54 -0.17
N CYS A 772 -14.51 3.51 0.36
CA CYS A 772 -14.09 3.52 1.76
C CYS A 772 -12.94 4.51 1.97
N LEU A 773 -13.04 5.35 2.98
CA LEU A 773 -12.03 6.38 3.28
C LEU A 773 -11.30 6.19 4.60
N GLN A 774 -11.75 5.25 5.43
CA GLN A 774 -11.16 5.07 6.74
C GLN A 774 -9.89 4.26 6.69
N ASN A 775 -8.77 4.89 6.97
CA ASN A 775 -7.50 4.22 7.24
C ASN A 775 -7.07 4.50 8.69
N THR A 776 -6.65 3.46 9.41
CA THR A 776 -6.21 3.56 10.80
C THR A 776 -4.70 3.61 10.96
N CYS A 777 -3.95 3.39 9.88
CA CYS A 777 -2.49 3.45 9.87
C CYS A 777 -1.99 3.71 8.45
N ALA A 778 -0.95 4.52 8.29
CA ALA A 778 -0.27 4.66 7.01
C ALA A 778 0.45 3.36 6.64
N PRO A 779 0.16 2.74 5.49
CA PRO A 779 0.87 1.55 5.04
C PRO A 779 2.36 1.81 4.87
N VAL A 780 3.19 0.90 5.37
CA VAL A 780 4.64 0.95 5.27
C VAL A 780 5.19 -0.39 4.84
N VAL A 781 6.04 -0.39 3.82
CA VAL A 781 6.90 -1.53 3.49
C VAL A 781 8.35 -1.10 3.58
N SER A 782 9.17 -1.92 4.21
CA SER A 782 10.62 -1.74 4.23
C SER A 782 11.29 -2.91 3.55
N HIS A 783 12.41 -2.66 2.84
CA HIS A 783 13.22 -3.72 2.25
C HIS A 783 14.71 -3.41 2.39
N TRP A 784 15.54 -4.47 2.44
CA TRP A 784 17.00 -4.37 2.67
C TRP A 784 17.83 -4.82 1.50
N GLY A 785 17.30 -5.65 0.64
CA GLY A 785 17.97 -6.10 -0.55
C GLY A 785 17.01 -6.74 -1.54
N VAL A 786 17.43 -6.81 -2.78
CA VAL A 786 16.69 -7.45 -3.87
C VAL A 786 17.66 -8.19 -4.76
N SER A 787 17.35 -9.44 -5.04
CA SER A 787 18.04 -10.22 -6.07
C SER A 787 17.03 -10.73 -7.10
N VAL A 788 17.37 -10.62 -8.38
CA VAL A 788 16.64 -11.26 -9.47
C VAL A 788 17.63 -12.11 -10.24
N ILE A 789 17.36 -13.40 -10.25
CA ILE A 789 18.21 -14.40 -10.90
C ILE A 789 17.43 -15.00 -12.07
N MET A 790 18.11 -15.19 -13.19
CA MET A 790 17.57 -15.87 -14.37
C MET A 790 18.34 -17.17 -14.60
N ASP A 791 17.64 -18.20 -15.03
CA ASP A 791 18.21 -19.45 -15.48
C ASP A 791 19.06 -19.24 -16.73
N GLY A 792 20.36 -19.59 -16.63
CA GLY A 792 21.31 -19.53 -17.71
C GLY A 792 21.88 -18.14 -18.03
N ARG A 793 22.76 -18.08 -18.99
CA ARG A 793 23.50 -16.87 -19.34
C ARG A 793 22.80 -16.07 -20.42
N TYR A 794 22.68 -14.77 -20.21
CA TYR A 794 22.27 -13.79 -21.20
C TYR A 794 23.34 -12.69 -21.29
N ASP A 795 23.83 -12.42 -22.48
CA ASP A 795 24.81 -11.37 -22.71
C ASP A 795 24.08 -10.10 -23.15
N ASP A 796 23.77 -9.26 -22.18
CA ASP A 796 23.03 -8.00 -22.39
C ASP A 796 23.84 -6.99 -23.22
N ASP A 797 25.16 -7.08 -23.14
CA ASP A 797 26.08 -6.18 -23.86
C ASP A 797 26.14 -6.46 -25.37
N LYS A 798 25.73 -7.66 -25.76
CA LYS A 798 25.65 -8.10 -27.16
C LYS A 798 24.25 -8.09 -27.74
N SER A 799 23.24 -7.78 -26.94
CA SER A 799 21.86 -7.74 -27.41
C SER A 799 21.47 -6.34 -27.87
N ILE A 800 21.23 -6.20 -29.15
CA ILE A 800 20.57 -5.01 -29.68
C ILE A 800 19.08 -5.12 -29.37
N ILE A 801 18.54 -4.22 -28.52
CA ILE A 801 17.11 -4.14 -28.25
C ILE A 801 16.46 -3.46 -29.45
N PHE A 802 15.85 -4.24 -30.33
CA PHE A 802 14.92 -3.71 -31.30
C PHE A 802 13.55 -3.57 -30.63
N THR A 803 13.19 -2.38 -30.19
CA THR A 803 11.81 -2.02 -29.94
C THR A 803 11.12 -1.74 -31.28
N ALA A 804 10.79 -2.77 -32.03
CA ALA A 804 9.83 -2.63 -33.10
C ALA A 804 8.44 -2.54 -32.48
N GLY A 805 7.97 -1.32 -32.29
CA GLY A 805 6.55 -1.07 -32.07
C GLY A 805 5.78 -1.42 -33.32
N MET A 806 5.46 -2.67 -33.53
CA MET A 806 4.49 -3.04 -34.55
C MET A 806 3.12 -2.57 -34.08
N GLN A 807 2.73 -1.38 -34.51
CA GLN A 807 1.32 -1.06 -34.59
C GLN A 807 0.73 -2.00 -35.64
N ARG A 808 0.19 -3.12 -35.22
CA ARG A 808 -0.73 -3.85 -36.05
C ARG A 808 -2.01 -3.02 -36.14
N TYR A 809 -2.15 -2.32 -37.23
CA TYR A 809 -3.46 -1.99 -37.73
C TYR A 809 -4.10 -3.32 -38.15
N LEU A 810 -5.01 -3.85 -37.34
CA LEU A 810 -5.97 -4.81 -37.85
C LEU A 810 -6.89 -4.01 -38.78
N VAL A 811 -6.57 -4.02 -40.05
CA VAL A 811 -7.53 -3.69 -41.10
C VAL A 811 -8.49 -4.88 -41.14
N THR A 812 -9.72 -4.68 -40.69
CA THR A 812 -10.86 -5.50 -41.06
C THR A 812 -11.47 -4.87 -42.27
#